data_86a27e7998c2949629b3e630e5d57b19
#
_entry.id   86a27e7998c2949629b3e630e5d57b19
#
_cell.length_a   1.000
_cell.length_b   1.000
_cell.length_c   1.000
_cell.angle_alpha   90.00
_cell.angle_beta   90.00
_cell.angle_gamma   90.00
#
_symmetry.space_group_name_H-M   'P 1'
#
loop_
_entity.id
_entity.type
_entity.pdbx_description
1 polymer ?
#
loop_
_entity_poly.entity_id
_entity_poly.type
_entity_poly.pdbx_seq_one_letter_code
_entity_poly.pdbx_strand_id
1 'polypeptide(L)'
;MDRELLNYTQNRELSWLRFDQRVLEEARDKSVPLLERMKFVAIFTSNLDEFFMIRVGSLYDMVQTDDRHRDSRSGMTPQEQLDAIYAAVAPLYKERDKTYAGIKKELSPYGVCGLDFKELEADEKKYVKKCFKEQILPVLSPQIVDSSHPFPHLMNKDIYVTANLKHINSRKNKDDKEKEQILGIVPVPTYVSDILMLPGHDIRYIRMEKVIMEYLDLVFDQYEVSDPNYICVTRNADVSPDDEALEVTDDFRKLMQSTLHKRRRMAVVRLETAEKLTPEMQEYFCKKFKITPEQIFRTKMPMKLDYMFSIAGNLPESMKKALVYEPFSPQKSAHVQDGNMLKQVKKNDILLFYPYESMDPFLKLIRDAAADPNVMTIKITIYRLAKKARLVEYLCAAAENGKEVTVLIELRARFDEQNNIDWSERLEEAGCRVIYGFDGYKVHSKICLITYRNRNDIQYITQVGTGNYNEKTAAMYTDLSLMTADPRIGQDAAEFFKNMSIGNLQGSYQYLIVSPVSLKSRILQMMDEEIIKGSEGRIIMKMNSVTDVDFIKKVSEASCAGVRVDLIVRGICCILPGVPGFTENVRVMSVVGRYLEHPRIFSFGTGKEQKIYIGSADMMTRNTEKRVEVACPVLDGQIRRQINHDLKIMLSDNVKARIMQKDGTYMKRTGGIKAVDSQAVFMEEAQHGDREEDQRGRGLLAFFLSLRHRKK
;
A
#
# COMPACT_ATOMS: atom_id res chain seq x y z
N MET A 1 17.82 -26.73 -5.70
CA MET A 1 18.05 -25.34 -5.30
C MET A 1 19.28 -24.83 -6.03
N ASP A 2 19.16 -23.70 -6.69
CA ASP A 2 20.26 -23.09 -7.47
C ASP A 2 21.19 -22.35 -6.49
N ARG A 3 22.38 -22.90 -6.26
CA ARG A 3 23.34 -22.32 -5.29
C ARG A 3 23.93 -21.00 -5.76
N GLU A 4 24.07 -20.79 -7.07
CA GLU A 4 24.58 -19.52 -7.61
C GLU A 4 23.63 -18.37 -7.35
N LEU A 5 22.31 -18.61 -7.46
CA LEU A 5 21.28 -17.62 -7.20
C LEU A 5 21.40 -17.00 -5.80
N LEU A 6 21.79 -17.79 -4.81
CA LEU A 6 21.93 -17.33 -3.43
C LEU A 6 23.05 -16.29 -3.23
N ASN A 7 24.01 -16.19 -4.16
CA ASN A 7 25.11 -15.23 -4.06
C ASN A 7 24.66 -13.79 -4.31
N TYR A 8 23.59 -13.61 -5.11
CA TYR A 8 23.11 -12.29 -5.51
C TYR A 8 21.62 -12.06 -5.27
N THR A 9 21.06 -12.87 -4.34
CA THR A 9 19.66 -12.70 -3.92
C THR A 9 19.53 -12.62 -2.41
N GLN A 10 18.39 -12.14 -1.94
CA GLN A 10 18.04 -12.03 -0.53
C GLN A 10 16.59 -12.48 -0.26
N ASN A 11 16.31 -12.79 1.02
CA ASN A 11 14.97 -13.13 1.46
C ASN A 11 13.98 -12.00 1.19
N ARG A 12 12.81 -12.37 0.70
CA ARG A 12 11.72 -11.48 0.33
C ARG A 12 11.17 -10.69 1.52
N GLU A 13 10.96 -11.34 2.65
CA GLU A 13 10.32 -10.75 3.82
C GLU A 13 11.26 -9.77 4.53
N LEU A 14 12.55 -10.11 4.60
CA LEU A 14 13.58 -9.20 5.12
C LEU A 14 13.76 -7.98 4.20
N SER A 15 13.68 -8.17 2.88
CA SER A 15 13.65 -7.04 1.93
C SER A 15 12.44 -6.14 2.14
N TRP A 16 11.27 -6.71 2.48
CA TRP A 16 10.08 -5.94 2.80
C TRP A 16 10.25 -5.12 4.08
N LEU A 17 10.83 -5.68 5.13
CA LEU A 17 11.12 -4.95 6.38
C LEU A 17 12.06 -3.76 6.13
N ARG A 18 13.05 -3.92 5.25
CA ARG A 18 13.92 -2.81 4.83
C ARG A 18 13.16 -1.73 4.05
N PHE A 19 12.11 -2.09 3.30
CA PHE A 19 11.22 -1.10 2.69
C PHE A 19 10.46 -0.32 3.77
N ASP A 20 9.85 -1.00 4.72
CA ASP A 20 9.08 -0.33 5.77
C ASP A 20 9.98 0.52 6.68
N GLN A 21 11.24 0.11 6.90
CA GLN A 21 12.25 0.94 7.54
C GLN A 21 12.47 2.27 6.80
N ARG A 22 12.51 2.26 5.44
CA ARG A 22 12.62 3.49 4.66
C ARG A 22 11.40 4.40 4.81
N VAL A 23 10.22 3.85 5.04
CA VAL A 23 9.01 4.63 5.40
C VAL A 23 9.21 5.31 6.76
N LEU A 24 9.77 4.61 7.75
CA LEU A 24 10.08 5.19 9.06
C LEU A 24 11.18 6.26 8.99
N GLU A 25 12.12 6.15 8.04
CA GLU A 25 13.16 7.16 7.82
C GLU A 25 12.56 8.51 7.37
N GLU A 26 11.45 8.53 6.60
CA GLU A 26 10.75 9.77 6.27
C GLU A 26 10.16 10.46 7.52
N ALA A 27 9.73 9.68 8.53
CA ALA A 27 9.32 10.23 9.83
C ALA A 27 10.49 10.90 10.59
N ARG A 28 11.73 10.55 10.26
CA ARG A 28 12.95 11.12 10.88
C ARG A 28 13.55 12.27 10.08
N ASP A 29 13.16 12.41 8.83
CA ASP A 29 13.66 13.50 7.96
C ASP A 29 13.06 14.84 8.42
N LYS A 30 13.94 15.74 8.91
CA LYS A 30 13.54 17.07 9.40
C LYS A 30 13.05 18.02 8.30
N SER A 31 13.27 17.70 7.03
CA SER A 31 12.71 18.44 5.90
C SER A 31 11.21 18.17 5.71
N VAL A 32 10.68 17.10 6.31
CA VAL A 32 9.26 16.74 6.29
C VAL A 32 8.53 17.46 7.44
N PRO A 33 7.37 18.09 7.21
CA PRO A 33 6.58 18.75 8.26
C PRO A 33 6.17 17.80 9.38
N LEU A 34 6.06 18.31 10.62
CA LEU A 34 5.94 17.48 11.83
C LEU A 34 4.75 16.50 11.82
N LEU A 35 3.56 16.94 11.39
CA LEU A 35 2.41 16.01 11.34
C LEU A 35 2.49 15.05 10.17
N GLU A 36 3.17 15.40 9.09
CA GLU A 36 3.46 14.45 8.02
C GLU A 36 4.45 13.37 8.51
N ARG A 37 5.47 13.75 9.29
CA ARG A 37 6.36 12.80 9.97
C ARG A 37 5.57 11.84 10.87
N MET A 38 4.58 12.36 11.60
CA MET A 38 3.69 11.53 12.43
C MET A 38 2.84 10.57 11.58
N LYS A 39 2.33 11.03 10.42
CA LYS A 39 1.63 10.16 9.46
C LYS A 39 2.54 9.04 8.93
N PHE A 40 3.83 9.30 8.68
CA PHE A 40 4.77 8.25 8.30
C PHE A 40 4.98 7.21 9.40
N VAL A 41 4.96 7.59 10.69
CA VAL A 41 4.93 6.63 11.80
C VAL A 41 3.66 5.78 11.77
N ALA A 42 2.51 6.39 11.48
CA ALA A 42 1.24 5.67 11.35
C ALA A 42 1.25 4.71 10.15
N ILE A 43 1.75 5.14 8.99
CA ILE A 43 1.89 4.31 7.78
C ILE A 43 2.83 3.13 8.04
N PHE A 44 3.99 3.35 8.66
CA PHE A 44 4.90 2.27 9.06
C PHE A 44 4.19 1.24 9.94
N THR A 45 3.43 1.71 10.94
CA THR A 45 2.72 0.83 11.87
C THR A 45 1.64 0.01 11.16
N SER A 46 0.84 0.66 10.31
CA SER A 46 -0.21 -0.01 9.52
C SER A 46 0.37 -1.01 8.52
N ASN A 47 1.46 -0.67 7.84
CA ASN A 47 2.18 -1.56 6.95
C ASN A 47 2.69 -2.81 7.70
N LEU A 48 3.28 -2.61 8.88
CA LEU A 48 3.77 -3.70 9.72
C LEU A 48 2.63 -4.61 10.19
N ASP A 49 1.47 -4.03 10.52
CA ASP A 49 0.26 -4.78 10.87
C ASP A 49 -0.19 -5.67 9.71
N GLU A 50 -0.29 -5.13 8.49
CA GLU A 50 -0.65 -5.91 7.31
C GLU A 50 0.40 -7.01 7.02
N PHE A 51 1.67 -6.70 7.18
CA PHE A 51 2.75 -7.68 7.02
C PHE A 51 2.59 -8.87 7.98
N PHE A 52 2.31 -8.61 9.25
CA PHE A 52 2.05 -9.66 10.23
C PHE A 52 0.78 -10.46 9.89
N MET A 53 -0.32 -9.79 9.56
CA MET A 53 -1.56 -10.45 9.21
C MET A 53 -1.44 -11.38 8.01
N ILE A 54 -0.66 -10.98 7.00
CA ILE A 54 -0.63 -11.68 5.71
C ILE A 54 0.63 -12.52 5.57
N ARG A 55 1.82 -11.93 5.74
CA ARG A 55 3.07 -12.63 5.41
C ARG A 55 3.57 -13.53 6.53
N VAL A 56 3.56 -13.00 7.76
CA VAL A 56 3.89 -13.80 8.95
C VAL A 56 2.80 -14.87 9.15
N GLY A 57 1.52 -14.53 8.92
CA GLY A 57 0.43 -15.48 8.94
C GLY A 57 0.63 -16.65 7.96
N SER A 58 0.94 -16.35 6.70
CA SER A 58 1.22 -17.36 5.68
C SER A 58 2.42 -18.26 6.05
N LEU A 59 3.51 -17.67 6.54
CA LEU A 59 4.67 -18.44 7.00
C LEU A 59 4.35 -19.33 8.21
N TYR A 60 3.52 -18.82 9.14
CA TYR A 60 3.05 -19.59 10.28
C TYR A 60 2.28 -20.84 9.84
N ASP A 61 1.37 -20.71 8.87
CA ASP A 61 0.61 -21.83 8.33
C ASP A 61 1.53 -22.83 7.60
N MET A 62 2.54 -22.34 6.86
CA MET A 62 3.54 -23.19 6.20
C MET A 62 4.34 -24.01 7.20
N VAL A 63 4.73 -23.46 8.35
CA VAL A 63 5.42 -24.23 9.43
C VAL A 63 4.55 -25.38 9.92
N GLN A 64 3.21 -25.21 9.95
CA GLN A 64 2.31 -26.26 10.42
C GLN A 64 2.05 -27.36 9.36
N THR A 65 2.24 -27.05 8.07
CA THR A 65 1.86 -27.93 6.95
C THR A 65 3.04 -28.51 6.19
N ASP A 66 4.11 -27.76 5.99
CA ASP A 66 5.30 -28.17 5.21
C ASP A 66 6.59 -27.49 5.72
N ASP A 67 7.23 -28.13 6.68
CA ASP A 67 8.51 -27.70 7.26
C ASP A 67 9.72 -27.86 6.32
N ARG A 68 9.57 -28.62 5.22
CA ARG A 68 10.65 -28.88 4.25
C ARG A 68 10.74 -27.84 3.16
N HIS A 69 9.70 -27.01 3.00
CA HIS A 69 9.73 -25.94 2.01
C HIS A 69 10.92 -25.00 2.26
N ARG A 70 11.61 -24.61 1.18
CA ARG A 70 12.70 -23.62 1.24
C ARG A 70 12.47 -22.51 0.26
N ASP A 71 12.59 -21.27 0.72
CA ASP A 71 12.54 -20.12 -0.17
C ASP A 71 13.67 -20.17 -1.20
N SER A 72 13.31 -20.08 -2.47
CA SER A 72 14.24 -20.24 -3.60
C SER A 72 15.33 -19.17 -3.66
N ARG A 73 15.12 -18.01 -3.01
CA ARG A 73 16.02 -16.84 -3.04
C ARG A 73 16.95 -16.74 -1.85
N SER A 74 16.61 -17.36 -0.72
CA SER A 74 17.42 -17.30 0.50
C SER A 74 17.81 -18.66 1.06
N GLY A 75 17.16 -19.73 0.60
CA GLY A 75 17.36 -21.08 1.13
C GLY A 75 16.74 -21.35 2.48
N MET A 76 16.11 -20.36 3.10
CA MET A 76 15.55 -20.44 4.44
C MET A 76 14.27 -21.27 4.46
N THR A 77 14.09 -22.07 5.50
CA THR A 77 12.83 -22.72 5.84
C THR A 77 11.80 -21.68 6.32
N PRO A 78 10.48 -22.02 6.38
CA PRO A 78 9.48 -21.10 6.95
C PRO A 78 9.81 -20.70 8.40
N GLN A 79 10.29 -21.63 9.23
CA GLN A 79 10.67 -21.31 10.61
C GLN A 79 11.87 -20.37 10.68
N GLU A 80 12.93 -20.63 9.91
CA GLU A 80 14.10 -19.75 9.83
C GLU A 80 13.72 -18.33 9.36
N GLN A 81 12.75 -18.22 8.45
CA GLN A 81 12.23 -16.92 8.02
C GLN A 81 11.47 -16.22 9.16
N LEU A 82 10.61 -16.92 9.91
CA LEU A 82 9.90 -16.35 11.06
C LEU A 82 10.88 -15.84 12.12
N ASP A 83 11.87 -16.63 12.48
CA ASP A 83 12.89 -16.27 13.49
C ASP A 83 13.67 -15.02 13.06
N ALA A 84 14.07 -14.96 11.78
CA ALA A 84 14.74 -13.80 11.22
C ALA A 84 13.84 -12.56 11.17
N ILE A 85 12.55 -12.72 10.88
CA ILE A 85 11.56 -11.62 10.90
C ILE A 85 11.42 -11.06 12.30
N TYR A 86 11.19 -11.90 13.33
CA TYR A 86 11.01 -11.43 14.70
C TYR A 86 12.27 -10.71 15.21
N ALA A 87 13.46 -11.26 14.89
CA ALA A 87 14.74 -10.63 15.22
C ALA A 87 14.92 -9.26 14.54
N ALA A 88 14.52 -9.13 13.25
CA ALA A 88 14.63 -7.90 12.49
C ALA A 88 13.60 -6.83 12.91
N VAL A 89 12.41 -7.25 13.36
CA VAL A 89 11.33 -6.33 13.80
C VAL A 89 11.62 -5.70 15.16
N ALA A 90 12.24 -6.41 16.08
CA ALA A 90 12.49 -5.92 17.45
C ALA A 90 13.26 -4.57 17.51
N PRO A 91 14.34 -4.32 16.73
CA PRO A 91 14.99 -3.02 16.68
C PRO A 91 14.10 -1.93 16.03
N LEU A 92 13.26 -2.28 15.05
CA LEU A 92 12.34 -1.33 14.40
C LEU A 92 11.29 -0.78 15.36
N TYR A 93 10.80 -1.60 16.32
CA TYR A 93 9.92 -1.12 17.39
C TYR A 93 10.59 -0.03 18.24
N LYS A 94 11.85 -0.25 18.63
CA LYS A 94 12.62 0.72 19.42
C LYS A 94 12.84 2.03 18.65
N GLU A 95 13.16 1.92 17.36
CA GLU A 95 13.38 3.07 16.47
C GLU A 95 12.07 3.85 16.25
N ARG A 96 10.95 3.16 16.01
CA ARG A 96 9.62 3.71 15.88
C ARG A 96 9.20 4.48 17.12
N ASP A 97 9.30 3.85 18.31
CA ASP A 97 8.93 4.44 19.58
C ASP A 97 9.74 5.71 19.89
N LYS A 98 11.06 5.67 19.61
CA LYS A 98 11.95 6.84 19.75
C LYS A 98 11.56 7.96 18.79
N THR A 99 11.23 7.63 17.54
CA THR A 99 10.81 8.59 16.52
C THR A 99 9.50 9.26 16.94
N TYR A 100 8.50 8.48 17.34
CA TYR A 100 7.22 8.98 17.84
C TYR A 100 7.41 9.94 19.03
N ALA A 101 8.19 9.54 20.04
CA ALA A 101 8.45 10.37 21.22
C ALA A 101 9.15 11.69 20.85
N GLY A 102 10.08 11.66 19.91
CA GLY A 102 10.74 12.87 19.39
C GLY A 102 9.76 13.81 18.71
N ILE A 103 8.91 13.32 17.82
CA ILE A 103 7.91 14.12 17.10
C ILE A 103 6.87 14.67 18.08
N LYS A 104 6.38 13.87 19.04
CA LYS A 104 5.45 14.30 20.09
C LYS A 104 6.02 15.52 20.86
N LYS A 105 7.31 15.48 21.21
CA LYS A 105 7.99 16.58 21.88
C LYS A 105 8.11 17.82 20.98
N GLU A 106 8.41 17.64 19.70
CA GLU A 106 8.51 18.74 18.73
C GLU A 106 7.14 19.37 18.40
N LEU A 107 6.02 18.64 18.55
CA LEU A 107 4.64 19.12 18.34
C LEU A 107 4.11 19.96 19.53
N SER A 108 4.58 19.71 20.75
CA SER A 108 4.08 20.37 21.97
C SER A 108 4.13 21.90 21.90
N PRO A 109 5.21 22.57 21.42
CA PRO A 109 5.24 24.02 21.27
C PRO A 109 4.19 24.61 20.32
N TYR A 110 3.63 23.78 19.45
CA TYR A 110 2.54 24.18 18.53
C TYR A 110 1.14 23.92 19.13
N GLY A 111 1.05 23.57 20.42
CA GLY A 111 -0.22 23.29 21.07
C GLY A 111 -0.85 21.93 20.69
N VAL A 112 -0.11 21.02 20.04
CA VAL A 112 -0.59 19.66 19.73
C VAL A 112 -0.01 18.68 20.76
N CYS A 113 -0.79 18.33 21.78
CA CYS A 113 -0.33 17.60 22.95
C CYS A 113 -1.18 16.36 23.22
N GLY A 114 -0.63 15.17 22.93
CA GLY A 114 -1.17 13.91 23.45
C GLY A 114 -0.62 13.66 24.85
N LEU A 115 -1.49 13.64 25.86
CA LEU A 115 -1.11 13.65 27.28
C LEU A 115 -1.30 12.28 27.93
N ASP A 116 -0.52 12.03 28.97
CA ASP A 116 -0.76 10.98 29.92
C ASP A 116 -1.55 11.55 31.11
N PHE A 117 -2.27 10.70 31.85
CA PHE A 117 -3.14 11.16 32.94
C PHE A 117 -2.39 12.01 33.98
N LYS A 118 -1.12 11.71 34.25
CA LYS A 118 -0.26 12.46 35.17
C LYS A 118 0.06 13.87 34.70
N GLU A 119 0.02 14.10 33.39
CA GLU A 119 0.31 15.38 32.73
C GLU A 119 -0.91 16.31 32.66
N LEU A 120 -2.12 15.81 33.04
CA LEU A 120 -3.36 16.59 33.05
C LEU A 120 -3.42 17.56 34.21
N GLU A 121 -3.98 18.76 33.96
CA GLU A 121 -4.31 19.76 34.95
C GLU A 121 -5.51 19.31 35.81
N ALA A 122 -5.72 19.97 36.95
CA ALA A 122 -6.77 19.58 37.90
C ALA A 122 -8.19 19.62 37.29
N ASP A 123 -8.46 20.61 36.47
CA ASP A 123 -9.77 20.77 35.82
C ASP A 123 -9.93 19.80 34.65
N GLU A 124 -8.85 19.50 33.92
CA GLU A 124 -8.85 18.46 32.91
C GLU A 124 -9.11 17.06 33.49
N LYS A 125 -8.50 16.75 34.64
CA LYS A 125 -8.79 15.51 35.40
C LYS A 125 -10.24 15.39 35.82
N LYS A 126 -10.85 16.49 36.29
CA LYS A 126 -12.29 16.53 36.63
C LYS A 126 -13.14 16.28 35.37
N TYR A 127 -12.79 16.93 34.27
CA TYR A 127 -13.48 16.75 32.97
C TYR A 127 -13.39 15.30 32.49
N VAL A 128 -12.19 14.72 32.45
CA VAL A 128 -11.97 13.32 32.01
C VAL A 128 -12.76 12.37 32.94
N LYS A 129 -12.75 12.58 34.26
CA LYS A 129 -13.52 11.76 35.22
C LYS A 129 -15.02 11.84 34.95
N LYS A 130 -15.52 13.05 34.66
CA LYS A 130 -16.95 13.24 34.33
C LYS A 130 -17.30 12.49 33.02
N CYS A 131 -16.53 12.69 31.93
CA CYS A 131 -16.74 12.00 30.65
C CYS A 131 -16.66 10.48 30.84
N PHE A 132 -15.69 10.00 31.66
CA PHE A 132 -15.59 8.58 31.94
C PHE A 132 -16.87 8.02 32.57
N LYS A 133 -17.37 8.64 33.63
CA LYS A 133 -18.56 8.18 34.36
C LYS A 133 -19.84 8.26 33.55
N GLU A 134 -20.00 9.36 32.80
CA GLU A 134 -21.27 9.63 32.09
C GLU A 134 -21.37 9.03 30.69
N GLN A 135 -20.24 8.87 30.00
CA GLN A 135 -20.22 8.50 28.57
C GLN A 135 -19.47 7.21 28.28
N ILE A 136 -18.42 6.88 29.04
CA ILE A 136 -17.55 5.75 28.74
C ILE A 136 -17.94 4.53 29.59
N LEU A 137 -17.98 4.65 30.90
CA LEU A 137 -18.28 3.55 31.81
C LEU A 137 -19.60 2.82 31.47
N PRO A 138 -20.73 3.51 31.13
CA PRO A 138 -21.99 2.81 30.81
C PRO A 138 -21.95 1.94 29.55
N VAL A 139 -20.97 2.13 28.67
CA VAL A 139 -20.83 1.39 27.41
C VAL A 139 -19.69 0.39 27.43
N LEU A 140 -18.93 0.30 28.52
CA LEU A 140 -17.90 -0.73 28.69
C LEU A 140 -18.52 -2.11 28.89
N SER A 141 -17.84 -3.13 28.39
CA SER A 141 -18.21 -4.54 28.58
C SER A 141 -17.04 -5.28 29.25
N PRO A 142 -16.79 -5.04 30.55
CA PRO A 142 -15.72 -5.71 31.28
C PRO A 142 -15.99 -7.21 31.39
N GLN A 143 -14.91 -7.97 31.37
CA GLN A 143 -14.96 -9.42 31.53
C GLN A 143 -13.92 -9.85 32.57
N ILE A 144 -14.27 -10.85 33.35
CA ILE A 144 -13.38 -11.50 34.30
C ILE A 144 -13.04 -12.88 33.72
N VAL A 145 -11.79 -13.25 33.86
CA VAL A 145 -11.31 -14.59 33.45
C VAL A 145 -10.79 -15.30 34.68
N ASP A 146 -11.44 -16.39 35.03
CA ASP A 146 -11.11 -17.27 36.13
C ASP A 146 -11.48 -18.74 35.78
N SER A 147 -11.58 -19.63 36.76
CA SER A 147 -11.97 -21.03 36.55
C SER A 147 -13.38 -21.19 35.98
N SER A 148 -14.29 -20.24 36.28
CA SER A 148 -15.71 -20.27 35.88
C SER A 148 -15.97 -19.47 34.59
N HIS A 149 -15.11 -18.52 34.26
CA HIS A 149 -15.24 -17.62 33.13
C HIS A 149 -14.09 -17.84 32.14
N PRO A 150 -14.34 -18.43 30.98
CA PRO A 150 -13.30 -18.75 30.02
C PRO A 150 -12.70 -17.49 29.40
N PHE A 151 -11.44 -17.59 28.96
CA PHE A 151 -10.74 -16.50 28.28
C PHE A 151 -11.48 -16.10 26.99
N PRO A 152 -11.84 -14.80 26.82
CA PRO A 152 -12.61 -14.36 25.67
C PRO A 152 -11.80 -14.43 24.37
N HIS A 153 -12.49 -14.48 23.24
CA HIS A 153 -11.86 -14.32 21.94
C HIS A 153 -11.52 -12.86 21.70
N LEU A 154 -10.23 -12.54 21.71
CA LEU A 154 -9.78 -11.19 21.38
C LEU A 154 -9.79 -10.97 19.86
N MET A 155 -10.45 -9.90 19.43
CA MET A 155 -10.56 -9.53 18.03
C MET A 155 -9.23 -9.01 17.49
N ASN A 156 -9.01 -9.21 16.18
CA ASN A 156 -7.80 -8.75 15.51
C ASN A 156 -7.69 -7.24 15.55
N LYS A 157 -6.55 -6.73 16.03
CA LYS A 157 -6.22 -5.30 16.12
C LYS A 157 -7.12 -4.46 17.03
N ASP A 158 -7.97 -5.07 17.85
CA ASP A 158 -8.65 -4.35 18.93
C ASP A 158 -7.76 -4.22 20.16
N ILE A 159 -7.92 -3.12 20.87
CA ILE A 159 -7.18 -2.84 22.10
C ILE A 159 -8.01 -3.32 23.30
N TYR A 160 -7.36 -4.01 24.22
CA TYR A 160 -7.95 -4.52 25.44
C TYR A 160 -7.15 -4.01 26.64
N VAL A 161 -7.81 -3.33 27.57
CA VAL A 161 -7.21 -3.00 28.86
C VAL A 161 -7.30 -4.22 29.76
N THR A 162 -6.20 -4.58 30.40
CA THR A 162 -6.09 -5.78 31.25
C THR A 162 -5.52 -5.43 32.61
N ALA A 163 -5.91 -6.16 33.65
CA ALA A 163 -5.32 -6.06 34.98
C ALA A 163 -5.46 -7.36 35.75
N ASN A 164 -4.57 -7.60 36.68
CA ASN A 164 -4.74 -8.63 37.70
C ASN A 164 -5.75 -8.18 38.74
N LEU A 165 -6.69 -9.05 39.07
CA LEU A 165 -7.77 -8.80 40.01
C LEU A 165 -7.67 -9.71 41.21
N LYS A 166 -8.02 -9.15 42.42
CA LYS A 166 -8.09 -9.90 43.66
C LYS A 166 -9.32 -9.45 44.44
N HIS A 167 -10.15 -10.39 44.87
CA HIS A 167 -11.33 -10.07 45.67
C HIS A 167 -10.98 -9.27 46.93
N ILE A 168 -11.63 -8.12 47.14
CA ILE A 168 -11.45 -7.26 48.33
C ILE A 168 -11.79 -8.03 49.62
N ASN A 169 -12.79 -8.95 49.59
CA ASN A 169 -13.32 -9.67 50.73
C ASN A 169 -12.83 -11.12 50.87
N SER A 170 -11.74 -11.49 50.22
CA SER A 170 -11.20 -12.86 50.39
C SER A 170 -10.70 -13.02 51.85
N ARG A 171 -11.52 -13.66 52.71
CA ARG A 171 -11.07 -14.12 54.03
C ARG A 171 -9.86 -15.00 53.85
N LYS A 172 -8.79 -14.71 54.59
CA LYS A 172 -7.55 -15.50 54.61
C LYS A 172 -7.86 -16.91 55.15
N ASN A 173 -8.37 -17.80 54.34
CA ASN A 173 -8.29 -19.24 54.62
C ASN A 173 -6.85 -19.67 54.32
N LYS A 174 -6.15 -20.13 55.33
CA LYS A 174 -4.74 -20.51 55.30
C LYS A 174 -4.41 -21.73 54.42
N ASP A 175 -5.43 -22.41 53.88
CA ASP A 175 -5.30 -23.69 53.16
C ASP A 175 -5.40 -23.60 51.63
N ASP A 176 -5.77 -22.44 51.05
CA ASP A 176 -5.81 -22.26 49.60
C ASP A 176 -4.40 -21.96 49.03
N LYS A 177 -3.63 -23.01 48.77
CA LYS A 177 -2.28 -22.94 48.22
C LYS A 177 -2.22 -22.62 46.70
N GLU A 178 -3.34 -22.56 46.00
CA GLU A 178 -3.40 -22.07 44.64
C GLU A 178 -4.14 -20.73 44.61
N LYS A 179 -3.35 -19.61 44.58
CA LYS A 179 -3.91 -18.30 44.29
C LYS A 179 -4.46 -18.34 42.85
N GLU A 180 -5.77 -18.52 42.72
CA GLU A 180 -6.43 -18.42 41.44
C GLU A 180 -6.15 -17.04 40.83
N GLN A 181 -5.46 -17.01 39.70
CA GLN A 181 -5.15 -15.78 38.99
C GLN A 181 -6.41 -15.30 38.26
N ILE A 182 -6.99 -14.21 38.75
CA ILE A 182 -8.16 -13.58 38.12
C ILE A 182 -7.64 -12.46 37.22
N LEU A 183 -8.01 -12.51 35.95
CA LEU A 183 -7.65 -11.49 34.95
C LEU A 183 -8.88 -10.68 34.56
N GLY A 184 -8.82 -9.36 34.77
CA GLY A 184 -9.80 -8.42 34.24
C GLY A 184 -9.43 -8.04 32.80
N ILE A 185 -10.42 -8.04 31.90
CA ILE A 185 -10.27 -7.63 30.51
C ILE A 185 -11.38 -6.64 30.14
N VAL A 186 -11.02 -5.47 29.63
CA VAL A 186 -11.95 -4.45 29.16
C VAL A 186 -11.65 -4.12 27.71
N PRO A 187 -12.52 -4.49 26.75
CA PRO A 187 -12.40 -4.04 25.37
C PRO A 187 -12.50 -2.52 25.29
N VAL A 188 -11.61 -1.86 24.57
CA VAL A 188 -11.78 -0.45 24.20
C VAL A 188 -12.84 -0.38 23.10
N PRO A 189 -13.99 0.30 23.32
CA PRO A 189 -15.09 0.28 22.35
C PRO A 189 -14.71 0.95 21.03
N THR A 190 -14.94 0.27 19.91
CA THR A 190 -14.59 0.75 18.56
C THR A 190 -15.53 1.85 18.03
N TYR A 191 -16.70 2.02 18.66
CA TYR A 191 -17.67 3.09 18.35
C TYR A 191 -17.47 4.37 19.15
N VAL A 192 -16.50 4.37 20.07
CA VAL A 192 -16.04 5.58 20.80
C VAL A 192 -14.75 6.06 20.13
N SER A 193 -14.51 7.37 20.18
CA SER A 193 -13.26 7.94 19.61
C SER A 193 -12.02 7.35 20.31
N ASP A 194 -10.96 7.08 19.57
CA ASP A 194 -9.67 6.61 20.09
C ASP A 194 -9.02 7.63 21.04
N ILE A 195 -9.45 8.89 20.98
CA ILE A 195 -8.96 9.99 21.82
C ILE A 195 -10.11 10.78 22.44
N LEU A 196 -9.92 11.24 23.66
CA LEU A 196 -10.77 12.21 24.32
C LEU A 196 -10.10 13.58 24.22
N MET A 197 -10.74 14.52 23.48
CA MET A 197 -10.28 15.90 23.39
C MET A 197 -10.52 16.62 24.71
N LEU A 198 -9.54 17.39 25.15
CA LEU A 198 -9.63 18.19 26.37
C LEU A 198 -10.15 19.60 26.05
N PRO A 199 -10.87 20.25 26.99
CA PRO A 199 -11.35 21.61 26.79
C PRO A 199 -10.18 22.61 26.70
N GLY A 200 -10.31 23.64 25.84
CA GLY A 200 -9.29 24.68 25.70
C GLY A 200 -9.13 25.09 24.22
N HIS A 201 -8.14 25.94 23.96
CA HIS A 201 -7.84 26.43 22.62
C HIS A 201 -6.79 25.57 21.88
N ASP A 202 -5.96 24.83 22.63
CA ASP A 202 -4.95 23.93 22.09
C ASP A 202 -5.55 22.57 21.74
N ILE A 203 -4.87 21.81 20.87
CA ILE A 203 -5.23 20.45 20.51
C ILE A 203 -4.62 19.50 21.58
N ARG A 204 -5.25 19.50 22.77
CA ARG A 204 -4.86 18.64 23.89
C ARG A 204 -5.79 17.44 23.93
N TYR A 205 -5.23 16.26 24.09
CA TYR A 205 -6.02 15.02 24.10
C TYR A 205 -5.37 13.93 24.94
N ILE A 206 -6.20 13.01 25.44
CA ILE A 206 -5.78 11.77 26.09
C ILE A 206 -6.37 10.57 25.35
N ARG A 207 -5.61 9.48 25.25
CA ARG A 207 -6.05 8.27 24.57
C ARG A 207 -7.06 7.48 25.39
N MET A 208 -8.04 6.86 24.72
CA MET A 208 -9.15 6.19 25.37
C MET A 208 -8.71 5.02 26.25
N GLU A 209 -7.76 4.21 25.77
CA GLU A 209 -7.21 3.09 26.56
C GLU A 209 -6.52 3.56 27.86
N LYS A 210 -5.93 4.76 27.87
CA LYS A 210 -5.35 5.34 29.08
C LYS A 210 -6.39 5.87 30.04
N VAL A 211 -7.49 6.42 29.52
CA VAL A 211 -8.63 6.84 30.33
C VAL A 211 -9.25 5.62 31.02
N ILE A 212 -9.49 4.55 30.29
CA ILE A 212 -10.06 3.31 30.83
C ILE A 212 -9.10 2.72 31.89
N MET A 213 -7.81 2.66 31.58
CA MET A 213 -6.79 2.10 32.47
C MET A 213 -6.70 2.87 33.83
N GLU A 214 -6.85 4.20 33.81
CA GLU A 214 -6.82 5.02 35.02
C GLU A 214 -8.01 4.77 35.95
N TYR A 215 -9.16 4.38 35.40
CA TYR A 215 -10.38 4.19 36.18
C TYR A 215 -10.82 2.72 36.29
N LEU A 216 -9.88 1.78 36.17
CA LEU A 216 -10.17 0.36 36.35
C LEU A 216 -10.79 0.01 37.69
N ASP A 217 -10.44 0.73 38.74
CA ASP A 217 -11.05 0.58 40.09
C ASP A 217 -12.57 0.87 40.11
N LEU A 218 -13.05 1.73 39.18
CA LEU A 218 -14.47 2.01 39.01
C LEU A 218 -15.17 0.98 38.13
N VAL A 219 -14.40 0.28 37.29
CA VAL A 219 -14.91 -0.81 36.43
C VAL A 219 -15.02 -2.11 37.20
N PHE A 220 -14.04 -2.41 38.05
CA PHE A 220 -13.94 -3.62 38.87
C PHE A 220 -14.05 -3.30 40.37
N ASP A 221 -15.12 -2.64 40.76
CA ASP A 221 -15.32 -2.07 42.11
C ASP A 221 -15.34 -3.09 43.28
N GLN A 222 -15.47 -4.38 42.97
CA GLN A 222 -15.40 -5.49 43.94
C GLN A 222 -13.99 -6.12 44.06
N TYR A 223 -13.02 -5.59 43.32
CA TYR A 223 -11.68 -6.16 43.24
C TYR A 223 -10.60 -5.10 43.55
N GLU A 224 -9.52 -5.56 44.14
CA GLU A 224 -8.24 -4.86 44.17
C GLU A 224 -7.55 -5.04 42.81
N VAL A 225 -7.26 -3.94 42.11
CA VAL A 225 -6.69 -3.92 40.77
C VAL A 225 -5.17 -3.76 40.84
N SER A 226 -4.42 -4.63 40.17
CA SER A 226 -2.96 -4.53 40.05
C SER A 226 -2.47 -4.79 38.63
N ASP A 227 -1.23 -4.36 38.34
CA ASP A 227 -0.54 -4.53 37.08
C ASP A 227 -1.38 -4.13 35.84
N PRO A 228 -1.95 -2.91 35.83
CA PRO A 228 -2.74 -2.47 34.68
C PRO A 228 -1.90 -2.37 33.43
N ASN A 229 -2.43 -2.90 32.32
CA ASN A 229 -1.78 -2.88 31.01
C ASN A 229 -2.85 -2.73 29.93
N TYR A 230 -2.45 -2.49 28.69
CA TYR A 230 -3.31 -2.72 27.54
C TYR A 230 -2.55 -3.49 26.48
N ILE A 231 -3.28 -4.35 25.79
CA ILE A 231 -2.75 -5.31 24.84
C ILE A 231 -3.50 -5.24 23.52
N CYS A 232 -2.83 -5.67 22.45
CA CYS A 232 -3.42 -5.82 21.14
C CYS A 232 -2.89 -7.09 20.48
N VAL A 233 -3.77 -7.93 19.96
CA VAL A 233 -3.39 -9.13 19.21
C VAL A 233 -3.45 -8.88 17.71
N THR A 234 -2.47 -9.38 16.98
CA THR A 234 -2.52 -9.45 15.52
C THR A 234 -2.72 -10.91 15.13
N ARG A 235 -3.78 -11.18 14.35
CA ARG A 235 -4.13 -12.51 13.88
C ARG A 235 -3.74 -12.71 12.43
N ASN A 236 -3.44 -13.93 12.07
CA ASN A 236 -3.35 -14.35 10.68
C ASN A 236 -4.67 -13.98 9.96
N ALA A 237 -4.57 -13.39 8.79
CA ALA A 237 -5.71 -13.06 7.93
C ALA A 237 -5.51 -13.53 6.47
N ASP A 238 -4.52 -14.39 6.23
CA ASP A 238 -4.18 -14.91 4.91
C ASP A 238 -5.04 -16.14 4.54
N VAL A 239 -6.36 -15.98 4.61
CA VAL A 239 -7.33 -16.96 4.11
C VAL A 239 -7.83 -16.49 2.76
N SER A 240 -7.74 -17.37 1.75
CA SER A 240 -8.28 -17.14 0.41
C SER A 240 -9.54 -17.97 0.20
N PRO A 241 -10.54 -17.51 -0.58
CA PRO A 241 -11.64 -18.35 -1.03
C PRO A 241 -11.17 -19.59 -1.81
N ASP A 242 -10.01 -19.48 -2.46
CA ASP A 242 -9.42 -20.59 -3.22
C ASP A 242 -8.94 -21.74 -2.31
N ASP A 243 -8.75 -21.49 -1.01
CA ASP A 243 -8.37 -22.50 -0.02
C ASP A 243 -9.61 -23.32 0.46
N GLU A 244 -10.81 -22.90 0.07
CA GLU A 244 -12.08 -23.47 0.50
C GLU A 244 -12.83 -24.23 -0.63
N ALA A 245 -12.12 -24.91 -1.49
CA ALA A 245 -12.64 -25.64 -2.67
C ALA A 245 -13.73 -26.72 -2.41
N LEU A 246 -14.47 -26.67 -1.30
CA LEU A 246 -15.41 -27.70 -0.87
C LEU A 246 -16.88 -27.27 -0.73
N GLU A 247 -17.20 -25.99 -0.87
CA GLU A 247 -18.62 -25.58 -0.93
C GLU A 247 -18.92 -24.92 -2.27
N VAL A 248 -19.57 -25.67 -3.14
CA VAL A 248 -20.16 -25.17 -4.39
C VAL A 248 -21.28 -24.21 -4.02
N THR A 249 -20.94 -22.92 -3.92
CA THR A 249 -21.95 -21.87 -3.83
C THR A 249 -22.08 -21.20 -5.20
N ASP A 250 -23.29 -21.15 -5.72
CA ASP A 250 -23.62 -20.50 -7.00
C ASP A 250 -23.35 -18.98 -7.01
N ASP A 251 -23.01 -18.39 -5.87
CA ASP A 251 -22.75 -16.95 -5.70
C ASP A 251 -21.41 -16.68 -5.01
N PHE A 252 -20.44 -16.22 -5.80
CA PHE A 252 -19.10 -15.88 -5.34
C PHE A 252 -19.08 -14.80 -4.23
N ARG A 253 -20.08 -13.91 -4.17
CA ARG A 253 -20.22 -12.90 -3.11
C ARG A 253 -20.47 -13.54 -1.74
N LYS A 254 -21.31 -14.57 -1.68
CA LYS A 254 -21.56 -15.32 -0.43
C LYS A 254 -20.30 -16.02 0.08
N LEU A 255 -19.52 -16.60 -0.84
CA LEU A 255 -18.22 -17.21 -0.51
C LEU A 255 -17.27 -16.17 0.10
N MET A 256 -17.18 -14.98 -0.47
CA MET A 256 -16.36 -13.89 0.07
C MET A 256 -16.80 -13.47 1.48
N GLN A 257 -18.10 -13.36 1.74
CA GLN A 257 -18.63 -13.03 3.07
C GLN A 257 -18.26 -14.09 4.10
N SER A 258 -18.35 -15.39 3.76
CA SER A 258 -17.97 -16.48 4.67
C SER A 258 -16.48 -16.45 5.00
N THR A 259 -15.64 -16.20 4.01
CA THR A 259 -14.18 -16.06 4.19
C THR A 259 -13.83 -14.91 5.15
N LEU A 260 -14.52 -13.76 5.06
CA LEU A 260 -14.34 -12.64 6.00
C LEU A 260 -14.69 -13.03 7.45
N HIS A 261 -15.69 -13.88 7.65
CA HIS A 261 -16.02 -14.39 8.99
C HIS A 261 -14.94 -15.33 9.56
N LYS A 262 -14.36 -16.20 8.73
CA LYS A 262 -13.30 -17.14 9.16
C LYS A 262 -12.01 -16.43 9.56
N ARG A 263 -11.59 -15.38 8.83
CA ARG A 263 -10.42 -14.57 9.16
C ARG A 263 -10.41 -14.06 10.61
N ARG A 264 -11.57 -13.83 11.21
CA ARG A 264 -11.69 -13.35 12.60
C ARG A 264 -11.19 -14.33 13.65
N ARG A 265 -11.13 -15.63 13.35
CA ARG A 265 -10.80 -16.72 14.29
C ARG A 265 -9.42 -17.34 14.11
N MET A 266 -8.62 -16.82 13.20
CA MET A 266 -7.30 -17.37 12.88
C MET A 266 -6.27 -17.19 14.01
N ALA A 267 -5.16 -17.91 13.92
CA ALA A 267 -4.10 -17.93 14.92
C ALA A 267 -3.53 -16.52 15.23
N VAL A 268 -3.13 -16.30 16.48
CA VAL A 268 -2.39 -15.10 16.87
C VAL A 268 -0.94 -15.24 16.40
N VAL A 269 -0.41 -14.23 15.71
CA VAL A 269 0.97 -14.20 15.19
C VAL A 269 1.81 -13.12 15.87
N ARG A 270 1.19 -12.20 16.62
CA ARG A 270 1.88 -11.17 17.41
C ARG A 270 0.99 -10.69 18.55
N LEU A 271 1.61 -10.46 19.71
CA LEU A 271 1.02 -9.75 20.84
C LEU A 271 1.78 -8.45 21.07
N GLU A 272 1.09 -7.32 21.12
CA GLU A 272 1.63 -6.04 21.51
C GLU A 272 1.17 -5.70 22.93
N THR A 273 2.08 -5.15 23.76
CA THR A 273 1.79 -4.76 25.16
C THR A 273 2.35 -3.38 25.43
N ALA A 274 1.65 -2.57 26.23
CA ALA A 274 2.12 -1.25 26.61
C ALA A 274 3.19 -1.31 27.70
N GLU A 275 2.94 -2.12 28.72
CA GLU A 275 3.86 -2.33 29.82
C GLU A 275 4.54 -3.70 29.74
N LYS A 276 5.66 -3.83 30.44
CA LYS A 276 6.35 -5.11 30.54
C LYS A 276 5.46 -6.11 31.30
N LEU A 277 5.23 -7.27 30.70
CA LEU A 277 4.53 -8.36 31.37
C LEU A 277 5.37 -8.93 32.51
N THR A 278 4.74 -9.36 33.60
CA THR A 278 5.38 -10.23 34.58
C THR A 278 5.69 -11.60 33.94
N PRO A 279 6.66 -12.37 34.45
CA PRO A 279 6.93 -13.71 33.92
C PRO A 279 5.69 -14.61 33.88
N GLU A 280 4.85 -14.55 34.90
CA GLU A 280 3.63 -15.34 35.02
C GLU A 280 2.61 -14.94 33.94
N MET A 281 2.40 -13.64 33.72
CA MET A 281 1.51 -13.14 32.67
C MET A 281 2.04 -13.44 31.27
N GLN A 282 3.36 -13.37 31.08
CA GLN A 282 3.96 -13.74 29.81
C GLN A 282 3.73 -15.22 29.49
N GLU A 283 3.97 -16.10 30.45
CA GLU A 283 3.70 -17.54 30.31
C GLU A 283 2.21 -17.80 30.05
N TYR A 284 1.33 -17.13 30.80
CA TYR A 284 -0.10 -17.23 30.64
C TYR A 284 -0.56 -16.87 29.21
N PHE A 285 -0.13 -15.72 28.69
CA PHE A 285 -0.50 -15.30 27.33
C PHE A 285 0.15 -16.18 26.26
N CYS A 286 1.39 -16.62 26.43
CA CYS A 286 2.02 -17.58 25.52
C CYS A 286 1.20 -18.86 25.40
N LYS A 287 0.73 -19.41 26.53
CA LYS A 287 -0.11 -20.60 26.55
C LYS A 287 -1.50 -20.36 25.93
N LYS A 288 -2.14 -19.23 26.26
CA LYS A 288 -3.50 -18.90 25.78
C LYS A 288 -3.53 -18.62 24.28
N PHE A 289 -2.56 -17.91 23.76
CA PHE A 289 -2.50 -17.54 22.34
C PHE A 289 -1.69 -18.54 21.49
N LYS A 290 -1.01 -19.52 22.12
CA LYS A 290 -0.10 -20.45 21.47
C LYS A 290 1.02 -19.72 20.71
N ILE A 291 1.63 -18.76 21.35
CA ILE A 291 2.74 -17.95 20.83
C ILE A 291 4.00 -18.15 21.68
N THR A 292 5.14 -17.73 21.14
CA THR A 292 6.42 -17.71 21.86
C THR A 292 6.74 -16.30 22.39
N PRO A 293 7.67 -16.17 23.34
CA PRO A 293 8.08 -14.85 23.85
C PRO A 293 8.59 -13.88 22.78
N GLU A 294 9.19 -14.39 21.70
CA GLU A 294 9.69 -13.60 20.56
C GLU A 294 8.57 -12.90 19.78
N GLN A 295 7.33 -13.39 19.90
CA GLN A 295 6.13 -12.82 19.29
C GLN A 295 5.47 -11.73 20.15
N ILE A 296 6.04 -11.42 21.33
CA ILE A 296 5.54 -10.39 22.24
C ILE A 296 6.37 -9.12 22.09
N PHE A 297 5.73 -8.03 21.67
CA PHE A 297 6.38 -6.75 21.45
C PHE A 297 5.85 -5.69 22.43
N ARG A 298 6.74 -5.15 23.24
CA ARG A 298 6.42 -3.98 24.06
C ARG A 298 6.54 -2.72 23.22
N THR A 299 5.54 -1.84 23.28
CA THR A 299 5.55 -0.52 22.64
C THR A 299 5.20 0.60 23.62
N LYS A 300 5.94 1.71 23.53
CA LYS A 300 5.70 2.91 24.34
C LYS A 300 4.84 3.95 23.61
N MET A 301 4.60 3.74 22.33
CA MET A 301 3.71 4.60 21.54
C MET A 301 2.30 4.02 21.46
N PRO A 302 1.31 4.77 20.96
CA PRO A 302 -0.03 4.25 20.70
C PRO A 302 0.00 3.05 19.76
N MET A 303 -0.81 2.02 20.02
CA MET A 303 -0.94 0.85 19.14
C MET A 303 -1.78 1.15 17.90
N LYS A 304 -2.63 2.20 17.95
CA LYS A 304 -3.38 2.77 16.82
C LYS A 304 -3.04 4.25 16.67
N LEU A 305 -2.85 4.71 15.46
CA LEU A 305 -2.47 6.10 15.15
C LEU A 305 -3.40 6.78 14.15
N ASP A 306 -4.51 6.15 13.79
CA ASP A 306 -5.44 6.67 12.77
C ASP A 306 -6.02 8.04 13.13
N TYR A 307 -6.19 8.32 14.44
CA TYR A 307 -6.63 9.61 14.94
C TYR A 307 -5.70 10.77 14.53
N MET A 308 -4.43 10.51 14.23
CA MET A 308 -3.49 11.56 13.80
C MET A 308 -3.87 12.15 12.43
N PHE A 309 -4.48 11.36 11.54
CA PHE A 309 -5.01 11.87 10.27
C PHE A 309 -6.18 12.83 10.50
N SER A 310 -7.05 12.53 11.49
CA SER A 310 -8.15 13.42 11.88
C SER A 310 -7.64 14.71 12.49
N ILE A 311 -6.63 14.66 13.39
CA ILE A 311 -5.98 15.85 13.95
C ILE A 311 -5.40 16.72 12.83
N ALA A 312 -4.62 16.12 11.91
CA ALA A 312 -4.00 16.84 10.81
C ALA A 312 -5.04 17.47 9.85
N GLY A 313 -6.18 16.79 9.62
CA GLY A 313 -7.27 17.31 8.78
C GLY A 313 -8.02 18.49 9.39
N ASN A 314 -8.13 18.54 10.70
CA ASN A 314 -8.91 19.54 11.46
C ASN A 314 -8.05 20.65 12.09
N LEU A 315 -6.80 20.80 11.69
CA LEU A 315 -5.94 21.89 12.17
C LEU A 315 -6.48 23.26 11.81
N PRO A 316 -6.35 24.27 12.69
CA PRO A 316 -6.49 25.66 12.31
C PRO A 316 -5.54 26.04 11.17
N GLU A 317 -5.99 26.89 10.24
CA GLU A 317 -5.19 27.31 9.09
C GLU A 317 -3.83 27.92 9.49
N SER A 318 -3.77 28.63 10.61
CA SER A 318 -2.52 29.20 11.13
C SER A 318 -1.46 28.14 11.47
N MET A 319 -1.88 26.92 11.83
CA MET A 319 -0.97 25.82 12.17
C MET A 319 -0.61 24.96 10.94
N LYS A 320 -1.50 24.86 9.96
CA LYS A 320 -1.30 23.99 8.78
C LYS A 320 0.03 24.27 8.09
N LYS A 321 0.33 25.56 7.84
CA LYS A 321 1.54 25.97 7.13
C LYS A 321 2.85 25.46 7.74
N ALA A 322 2.88 25.26 9.06
CA ALA A 322 4.09 24.80 9.78
C ALA A 322 4.12 23.27 9.97
N LEU A 323 2.96 22.62 10.01
CA LEU A 323 2.83 21.24 10.50
C LEU A 323 2.49 20.21 9.41
N VAL A 324 1.94 20.63 8.27
CA VAL A 324 1.62 19.74 7.15
C VAL A 324 2.21 20.27 5.85
N TYR A 325 2.28 19.43 4.83
CA TYR A 325 2.66 19.86 3.50
C TYR A 325 1.70 20.94 2.99
N GLU A 326 2.24 21.92 2.27
CA GLU A 326 1.41 22.83 1.49
C GLU A 326 0.52 22.01 0.55
N PRO A 327 -0.81 22.24 0.54
CA PRO A 327 -1.70 21.50 -0.32
C PRO A 327 -1.30 21.64 -1.80
N PHE A 328 -1.23 20.51 -2.48
CA PHE A 328 -1.04 20.49 -3.93
C PHE A 328 -2.31 19.95 -4.58
N SER A 329 -2.91 20.77 -5.43
CA SER A 329 -4.03 20.34 -6.26
C SER A 329 -3.51 19.82 -7.60
N PRO A 330 -3.93 18.63 -8.04
CA PRO A 330 -3.57 18.11 -9.37
C PRO A 330 -3.89 19.14 -10.46
N GLN A 331 -2.94 19.42 -11.33
CA GLN A 331 -3.05 20.42 -12.36
C GLN A 331 -3.77 19.88 -13.60
N LYS A 332 -4.33 20.78 -14.41
CA LYS A 332 -4.83 20.42 -15.74
C LYS A 332 -3.63 20.09 -16.63
N SER A 333 -3.66 18.92 -17.30
CA SER A 333 -2.59 18.56 -18.23
C SER A 333 -2.48 19.59 -19.36
N ALA A 334 -1.26 20.01 -19.69
CA ALA A 334 -0.97 20.88 -20.82
C ALA A 334 -1.41 20.28 -22.17
N HIS A 335 -1.47 18.94 -22.25
CA HIS A 335 -1.89 18.22 -23.45
C HIS A 335 -3.42 18.10 -23.59
N VAL A 336 -4.21 18.57 -22.62
CA VAL A 336 -5.66 18.48 -22.60
C VAL A 336 -6.29 19.86 -22.75
N GLN A 337 -7.02 20.04 -23.84
CA GLN A 337 -7.79 21.27 -24.10
C GLN A 337 -9.22 21.17 -23.54
N ASP A 338 -9.92 22.29 -23.51
CA ASP A 338 -11.35 22.29 -23.22
C ASP A 338 -12.14 21.67 -24.38
N GLY A 339 -13.26 21.02 -24.06
CA GLY A 339 -14.12 20.38 -25.06
C GLY A 339 -14.20 18.86 -24.90
N ASN A 340 -14.62 18.17 -25.94
CA ASN A 340 -14.93 16.75 -25.93
C ASN A 340 -13.63 15.90 -25.94
N MET A 341 -13.48 15.00 -24.95
CA MET A 341 -12.28 14.17 -24.81
C MET A 341 -12.15 13.09 -25.88
N LEU A 342 -13.26 12.53 -26.37
CA LEU A 342 -13.21 11.56 -27.47
C LEU A 342 -12.54 12.16 -28.71
N LYS A 343 -12.87 13.43 -29.04
CA LYS A 343 -12.26 14.12 -30.18
C LYS A 343 -10.77 14.37 -29.99
N GLN A 344 -10.34 14.66 -28.77
CA GLN A 344 -8.93 14.93 -28.45
C GLN A 344 -8.10 13.66 -28.56
N VAL A 345 -8.55 12.56 -27.94
CA VAL A 345 -7.83 11.27 -28.00
C VAL A 345 -7.79 10.69 -29.41
N LYS A 346 -8.87 10.91 -30.24
CA LYS A 346 -8.85 10.54 -31.65
C LYS A 346 -7.80 11.28 -32.47
N LYS A 347 -7.36 12.45 -32.02
CA LYS A 347 -6.39 13.29 -32.72
C LYS A 347 -4.95 13.01 -32.26
N ASN A 348 -4.74 12.87 -30.97
CA ASN A 348 -3.43 12.65 -30.36
C ASN A 348 -3.56 11.71 -29.17
N ASP A 349 -2.54 10.87 -28.96
CA ASP A 349 -2.42 10.14 -27.71
C ASP A 349 -2.20 11.10 -26.54
N ILE A 350 -2.74 10.78 -25.37
CA ILE A 350 -2.64 11.60 -24.16
C ILE A 350 -2.09 10.73 -23.02
N LEU A 351 -1.00 11.17 -22.40
CA LEU A 351 -0.48 10.59 -21.17
C LEU A 351 -0.75 11.55 -20.02
N LEU A 352 -1.36 11.04 -18.96
CA LEU A 352 -1.53 11.76 -17.69
C LEU A 352 -0.59 11.17 -16.65
N PHE A 353 -0.01 12.03 -15.81
CA PHE A 353 0.88 11.63 -14.74
C PHE A 353 0.32 12.08 -13.39
N TYR A 354 -0.36 11.17 -12.69
CA TYR A 354 -0.89 11.40 -11.35
C TYR A 354 0.22 11.43 -10.30
N PRO A 355 0.07 12.15 -9.18
CA PRO A 355 -0.98 13.09 -8.81
C PRO A 355 -0.72 14.50 -9.34
N TYR A 356 0.33 14.68 -10.14
CA TYR A 356 0.74 15.99 -10.65
C TYR A 356 -0.32 16.57 -11.58
N GLU A 357 -0.90 15.72 -12.41
CA GLU A 357 -2.03 16.03 -13.27
C GLU A 357 -3.32 15.36 -12.78
N SER A 358 -4.46 15.99 -13.09
CA SER A 358 -5.77 15.51 -12.67
C SER A 358 -6.20 14.23 -13.41
N MET A 359 -6.95 13.37 -12.73
CA MET A 359 -7.65 12.22 -13.33
C MET A 359 -8.92 12.66 -14.11
N ASP A 360 -9.35 13.91 -13.99
CA ASP A 360 -10.58 14.41 -14.60
C ASP A 360 -10.66 14.21 -16.12
N PRO A 361 -9.57 14.32 -16.92
CA PRO A 361 -9.64 14.02 -18.36
C PRO A 361 -10.09 12.60 -18.67
N PHE A 362 -9.63 11.60 -17.90
CA PHE A 362 -10.11 10.22 -18.06
C PHE A 362 -11.58 10.07 -17.67
N LEU A 363 -12.00 10.64 -16.53
CA LEU A 363 -13.40 10.61 -16.11
C LEU A 363 -14.31 11.32 -17.13
N LYS A 364 -13.83 12.42 -17.69
CA LYS A 364 -14.53 13.15 -18.76
C LYS A 364 -14.62 12.33 -20.04
N LEU A 365 -13.57 11.55 -20.38
CA LEU A 365 -13.59 10.62 -21.52
C LEU A 365 -14.76 9.62 -21.39
N ILE A 366 -14.94 9.02 -20.21
CA ILE A 366 -16.04 8.08 -19.96
C ILE A 366 -17.41 8.78 -20.00
N ARG A 367 -17.52 9.98 -19.40
CA ARG A 367 -18.74 10.78 -19.44
C ARG A 367 -19.12 11.18 -20.88
N ASP A 368 -18.16 11.63 -21.66
CA ASP A 368 -18.39 12.01 -23.05
C ASP A 368 -18.76 10.78 -23.90
N ALA A 369 -18.16 9.60 -23.60
CA ALA A 369 -18.51 8.33 -24.24
C ALA A 369 -19.94 7.88 -23.88
N ALA A 370 -20.38 8.07 -22.64
CA ALA A 370 -21.74 7.74 -22.22
C ALA A 370 -22.79 8.54 -22.99
N ALA A 371 -22.46 9.78 -23.38
CA ALA A 371 -23.38 10.69 -24.08
C ALA A 371 -23.29 10.61 -25.62
N ASP A 372 -22.17 10.11 -26.20
CA ASP A 372 -21.97 10.10 -27.67
C ASP A 372 -22.82 8.99 -28.33
N PRO A 373 -23.75 9.30 -29.24
CA PRO A 373 -24.60 8.31 -29.92
C PRO A 373 -23.80 7.31 -30.77
N ASN A 374 -22.59 7.64 -31.19
CA ASN A 374 -21.73 6.73 -31.96
C ASN A 374 -21.00 5.72 -31.12
N VAL A 375 -20.89 5.91 -29.80
CA VAL A 375 -20.30 4.95 -28.89
C VAL A 375 -21.26 3.76 -28.72
N MET A 376 -20.74 2.55 -28.92
CA MET A 376 -21.50 1.30 -28.87
C MET A 376 -21.27 0.59 -27.55
N THR A 377 -19.98 0.45 -27.17
CA THR A 377 -19.62 -0.30 -25.97
C THR A 377 -18.58 0.41 -25.12
N ILE A 378 -18.62 0.20 -23.81
CA ILE A 378 -17.58 0.58 -22.86
C ILE A 378 -17.23 -0.67 -22.05
N LYS A 379 -15.95 -1.08 -22.06
CA LYS A 379 -15.48 -2.25 -21.33
C LYS A 379 -14.31 -1.83 -20.44
N ILE A 380 -14.34 -2.24 -19.16
CA ILE A 380 -13.34 -1.79 -18.18
C ILE A 380 -13.05 -2.85 -17.13
N THR A 381 -11.78 -2.91 -16.67
CA THR A 381 -11.38 -3.74 -15.52
C THR A 381 -11.31 -2.87 -14.27
N ILE A 382 -11.80 -3.35 -13.13
CA ILE A 382 -11.81 -2.62 -11.86
C ILE A 382 -11.23 -3.52 -10.75
N TYR A 383 -10.23 -2.98 -10.03
CA TYR A 383 -9.64 -3.64 -8.86
C TYR A 383 -10.04 -2.98 -7.54
N ARG A 384 -9.99 -1.64 -7.46
CA ARG A 384 -10.35 -0.83 -6.28
C ARG A 384 -11.05 0.44 -6.70
N LEU A 385 -12.15 0.77 -6.03
CA LEU A 385 -12.92 2.00 -6.22
C LEU A 385 -12.94 2.85 -4.95
N ALA A 386 -13.13 4.15 -5.11
CA ALA A 386 -13.45 5.03 -4.00
C ALA A 386 -14.87 4.74 -3.46
N LYS A 387 -15.13 5.06 -2.18
CA LYS A 387 -16.49 4.97 -1.60
C LYS A 387 -17.53 5.84 -2.31
N LYS A 388 -17.06 6.92 -2.96
CA LYS A 388 -17.87 7.75 -3.90
C LYS A 388 -17.05 7.80 -5.19
N ALA A 389 -17.48 7.10 -6.23
CA ALA A 389 -16.75 6.94 -7.48
C ALA A 389 -17.55 7.49 -8.66
N ARG A 390 -17.17 8.68 -9.15
CA ARG A 390 -17.80 9.31 -10.35
C ARG A 390 -17.69 8.39 -11.56
N LEU A 391 -16.65 7.58 -11.66
CA LEU A 391 -16.49 6.59 -12.72
C LEU A 391 -17.70 5.65 -12.78
N VAL A 392 -18.14 5.12 -11.65
CA VAL A 392 -19.31 4.21 -11.61
C VAL A 392 -20.58 4.92 -12.06
N GLU A 393 -20.79 6.15 -11.60
CA GLU A 393 -21.93 6.96 -12.04
C GLU A 393 -21.96 7.13 -13.57
N TYR A 394 -20.80 7.38 -14.19
CA TYR A 394 -20.72 7.52 -15.66
C TYR A 394 -20.90 6.20 -16.40
N LEU A 395 -20.47 5.07 -15.82
CA LEU A 395 -20.71 3.74 -16.40
C LEU A 395 -22.20 3.36 -16.31
N CYS A 396 -22.86 3.63 -15.19
CA CYS A 396 -24.30 3.48 -15.05
C CYS A 396 -25.07 4.34 -16.06
N ALA A 397 -24.72 5.63 -16.16
CA ALA A 397 -25.34 6.52 -17.16
C ALA A 397 -25.11 6.05 -18.60
N ALA A 398 -23.96 5.43 -18.89
CA ALA A 398 -23.72 4.85 -20.22
C ALA A 398 -24.66 3.68 -20.51
N ALA A 399 -24.87 2.77 -19.54
CA ALA A 399 -25.79 1.65 -19.67
C ALA A 399 -27.23 2.14 -19.83
N GLU A 400 -27.67 3.08 -19.00
CA GLU A 400 -29.00 3.75 -19.08
C GLU A 400 -29.21 4.45 -20.42
N ASN A 401 -28.14 4.98 -21.05
CA ASN A 401 -28.17 5.56 -22.41
C ASN A 401 -28.08 4.50 -23.52
N GLY A 402 -28.26 3.23 -23.21
CA GLY A 402 -28.32 2.11 -24.17
C GLY A 402 -26.95 1.65 -24.70
N LYS A 403 -25.84 1.97 -24.02
CA LYS A 403 -24.52 1.42 -24.38
C LYS A 403 -24.35 0.02 -23.76
N GLU A 404 -23.65 -0.88 -24.44
CA GLU A 404 -23.23 -2.13 -23.86
C GLU A 404 -22.04 -1.85 -22.92
N VAL A 405 -22.25 -1.91 -21.60
CA VAL A 405 -21.23 -1.67 -20.59
C VAL A 405 -20.84 -3.00 -19.96
N THR A 406 -19.55 -3.38 -20.08
CA THR A 406 -19.00 -4.58 -19.42
C THR A 406 -17.95 -4.19 -18.39
N VAL A 407 -18.13 -4.60 -17.15
CA VAL A 407 -17.23 -4.31 -16.03
C VAL A 407 -16.68 -5.63 -15.49
N LEU A 408 -15.37 -5.82 -15.60
CA LEU A 408 -14.66 -6.92 -14.96
C LEU A 408 -14.14 -6.44 -13.61
N ILE A 409 -14.79 -6.82 -12.51
CA ILE A 409 -14.49 -6.37 -11.15
C ILE A 409 -13.83 -7.48 -10.32
N GLU A 410 -12.74 -7.15 -9.61
CA GLU A 410 -12.05 -8.07 -8.70
C GLU A 410 -12.63 -7.97 -7.29
N LEU A 411 -13.41 -8.96 -6.85
CA LEU A 411 -13.99 -8.98 -5.50
C LEU A 411 -12.98 -9.35 -4.40
N ARG A 412 -11.85 -9.99 -4.75
CA ARG A 412 -10.80 -10.42 -3.82
C ARG A 412 -9.74 -9.33 -3.57
N ALA A 413 -10.11 -8.05 -3.75
CA ALA A 413 -9.25 -6.92 -3.41
C ALA A 413 -9.21 -6.77 -1.88
N ARG A 414 -8.12 -7.22 -1.24
CA ARG A 414 -7.97 -7.29 0.23
C ARG A 414 -8.32 -5.97 0.91
N PHE A 415 -9.19 -6.04 1.93
CA PHE A 415 -9.73 -4.93 2.72
C PHE A 415 -10.69 -3.98 1.98
N ASP A 416 -10.96 -4.22 0.69
CA ASP A 416 -11.95 -3.48 -0.10
C ASP A 416 -13.08 -4.39 -0.61
N GLU A 417 -13.14 -5.63 -0.13
CA GLU A 417 -14.07 -6.65 -0.61
C GLU A 417 -15.52 -6.16 -0.54
N GLN A 418 -15.96 -5.63 0.62
CA GLN A 418 -17.33 -5.16 0.80
C GLN A 418 -17.65 -3.98 -0.12
N ASN A 419 -16.75 -3.02 -0.24
CA ASN A 419 -16.94 -1.86 -1.12
C ASN A 419 -17.09 -2.28 -2.59
N ASN A 420 -16.34 -3.29 -3.04
CA ASN A 420 -16.44 -3.79 -4.41
C ASN A 420 -17.72 -4.60 -4.63
N ILE A 421 -18.22 -5.31 -3.61
CA ILE A 421 -19.54 -5.99 -3.64
C ILE A 421 -20.64 -4.94 -3.83
N ASP A 422 -20.69 -3.91 -2.99
CA ASP A 422 -21.71 -2.86 -3.03
C ASP A 422 -21.75 -2.15 -4.40
N TRP A 423 -20.58 -1.85 -4.98
CA TRP A 423 -20.48 -1.25 -6.31
C TRP A 423 -20.90 -2.21 -7.43
N SER A 424 -20.65 -3.52 -7.29
CA SER A 424 -21.07 -4.49 -8.29
C SER A 424 -22.58 -4.58 -8.39
N GLU A 425 -23.28 -4.55 -7.26
CA GLU A 425 -24.73 -4.53 -7.20
C GLU A 425 -25.31 -3.28 -7.91
N ARG A 426 -24.74 -2.10 -7.64
CA ARG A 426 -25.16 -0.86 -8.28
C ARG A 426 -24.96 -0.87 -9.81
N LEU A 427 -23.87 -1.46 -10.30
CA LEU A 427 -23.62 -1.60 -11.75
C LEU A 427 -24.61 -2.56 -12.41
N GLU A 428 -24.91 -3.69 -11.78
CA GLU A 428 -25.92 -4.65 -12.28
C GLU A 428 -27.31 -4.03 -12.35
N GLU A 429 -27.74 -3.30 -11.30
CA GLU A 429 -29.01 -2.58 -11.26
C GLU A 429 -29.17 -1.58 -12.41
N ALA A 430 -28.07 -0.92 -12.82
CA ALA A 430 -28.06 0.00 -13.95
C ALA A 430 -28.03 -0.69 -15.32
N GLY A 431 -27.97 -2.02 -15.38
CA GLY A 431 -27.94 -2.81 -16.61
C GLY A 431 -26.53 -3.05 -17.17
N CYS A 432 -25.47 -2.82 -16.39
CA CYS A 432 -24.11 -3.20 -16.80
C CYS A 432 -23.94 -4.74 -16.69
N ARG A 433 -23.17 -5.31 -17.62
CA ARG A 433 -22.71 -6.70 -17.49
C ARG A 433 -21.49 -6.74 -16.57
N VAL A 434 -21.63 -7.39 -15.42
CA VAL A 434 -20.54 -7.54 -14.45
C VAL A 434 -19.93 -8.93 -14.56
N ILE A 435 -18.59 -9.02 -14.48
CA ILE A 435 -17.80 -10.27 -14.44
C ILE A 435 -16.95 -10.22 -13.18
N TYR A 436 -17.05 -11.26 -12.33
CA TYR A 436 -16.44 -11.31 -10.98
C TYR A 436 -15.05 -11.94 -10.92
N GLY A 437 -14.28 -11.85 -12.00
CA GLY A 437 -12.93 -12.41 -12.06
C GLY A 437 -12.91 -13.90 -12.46
N PHE A 438 -11.85 -14.62 -12.09
CA PHE A 438 -11.57 -15.99 -12.52
C PHE A 438 -11.03 -16.82 -11.36
N ASP A 439 -11.34 -18.10 -11.33
CA ASP A 439 -10.83 -19.04 -10.33
C ASP A 439 -9.30 -19.13 -10.43
N GLY A 440 -8.62 -19.06 -9.30
CA GLY A 440 -7.17 -19.15 -9.20
C GLY A 440 -6.40 -17.94 -9.76
N TYR A 441 -7.07 -16.94 -10.36
CA TYR A 441 -6.43 -15.75 -10.92
C TYR A 441 -7.08 -14.47 -10.41
N LYS A 442 -6.27 -13.48 -10.00
CA LYS A 442 -6.76 -12.15 -9.62
C LYS A 442 -6.64 -11.18 -10.78
N VAL A 443 -7.70 -10.44 -11.08
CA VAL A 443 -7.68 -9.40 -12.10
C VAL A 443 -7.07 -8.13 -11.53
N HIS A 444 -5.90 -7.77 -12.02
CA HIS A 444 -5.18 -6.58 -11.55
C HIS A 444 -4.82 -5.60 -12.68
N SER A 445 -5.20 -5.90 -13.91
CA SER A 445 -5.06 -5.01 -15.06
C SER A 445 -5.86 -3.72 -14.87
N LYS A 446 -5.42 -2.63 -15.51
CA LYS A 446 -6.11 -1.33 -15.55
C LYS A 446 -6.21 -0.96 -17.01
N ILE A 447 -7.29 -1.40 -17.65
CA ILE A 447 -7.56 -1.19 -19.07
C ILE A 447 -9.04 -0.84 -19.26
N CYS A 448 -9.30 0.16 -20.08
CA CYS A 448 -10.63 0.55 -20.52
C CYS A 448 -10.66 0.63 -22.05
N LEU A 449 -11.70 0.09 -22.67
CA LEU A 449 -11.94 0.11 -24.08
C LEU A 449 -13.27 0.76 -24.40
N ILE A 450 -13.27 1.78 -25.25
CA ILE A 450 -14.46 2.40 -25.83
C ILE A 450 -14.49 2.03 -27.31
N THR A 451 -15.58 1.37 -27.72
CA THR A 451 -15.81 1.02 -29.13
C THR A 451 -16.85 1.94 -29.71
N TYR A 452 -16.55 2.57 -30.84
CA TYR A 452 -17.47 3.48 -31.49
C TYR A 452 -17.52 3.26 -32.99
N ARG A 453 -18.67 3.62 -33.58
CA ARG A 453 -18.89 3.58 -35.05
C ARG A 453 -18.42 4.90 -35.65
N ASN A 454 -17.61 4.79 -36.71
CA ASN A 454 -17.23 5.92 -37.55
C ASN A 454 -17.63 5.60 -39.01
N ARG A 455 -18.77 6.12 -39.45
CA ARG A 455 -19.42 5.73 -40.71
C ARG A 455 -19.69 4.23 -40.76
N ASN A 456 -18.96 3.46 -41.60
CA ASN A 456 -19.12 2.01 -41.72
C ASN A 456 -18.05 1.21 -40.95
N ASP A 457 -17.08 1.90 -40.33
CA ASP A 457 -15.97 1.28 -39.61
C ASP A 457 -16.16 1.28 -38.11
N ILE A 458 -15.61 0.28 -37.45
CA ILE A 458 -15.50 0.20 -36.00
C ILE A 458 -14.12 0.73 -35.60
N GLN A 459 -14.10 1.67 -34.68
CA GLN A 459 -12.88 2.26 -34.14
C GLN A 459 -12.87 2.17 -32.63
N TYR A 460 -11.69 2.36 -32.05
CA TYR A 460 -11.40 2.14 -30.65
C TYR A 460 -10.76 3.35 -30.02
N ILE A 461 -11.05 3.58 -28.75
CA ILE A 461 -10.22 4.35 -27.83
C ILE A 461 -9.87 3.42 -26.67
N THR A 462 -8.59 3.25 -26.40
CA THR A 462 -8.10 2.43 -25.31
C THR A 462 -7.40 3.29 -24.29
N GLN A 463 -7.72 3.09 -23.01
CA GLN A 463 -6.92 3.65 -21.92
C GLN A 463 -6.25 2.50 -21.18
N VAL A 464 -4.95 2.67 -20.87
CA VAL A 464 -4.17 1.74 -20.04
C VAL A 464 -3.50 2.53 -18.93
N GLY A 465 -3.69 2.08 -17.69
CA GLY A 465 -3.13 2.72 -16.51
C GLY A 465 -2.16 1.83 -15.74
N THR A 466 -1.23 2.44 -15.03
CA THR A 466 -0.39 1.74 -14.05
C THR A 466 -1.07 1.63 -12.68
N GLY A 467 -2.01 2.53 -12.37
CA GLY A 467 -2.74 2.65 -11.12
C GLY A 467 -4.25 2.38 -11.22
N ASN A 468 -4.89 2.20 -10.07
CA ASN A 468 -6.31 1.91 -9.97
C ASN A 468 -7.19 3.12 -10.38
N TYR A 469 -8.41 2.83 -10.82
CA TYR A 469 -9.45 3.83 -11.11
C TYR A 469 -10.09 4.35 -9.81
N ASN A 470 -9.28 4.99 -8.97
CA ASN A 470 -9.69 5.49 -7.66
C ASN A 470 -9.22 6.94 -7.50
N GLU A 471 -10.16 7.87 -7.48
CA GLU A 471 -9.91 9.32 -7.44
C GLU A 471 -9.10 9.75 -6.21
N LYS A 472 -9.30 9.09 -5.06
CA LYS A 472 -8.54 9.33 -3.84
C LYS A 472 -7.07 8.91 -3.99
N THR A 473 -6.82 7.71 -4.51
CA THR A 473 -5.46 7.22 -4.68
C THR A 473 -4.74 7.96 -5.80
N ALA A 474 -5.43 8.38 -6.85
CA ALA A 474 -4.87 9.21 -7.92
C ALA A 474 -4.36 10.58 -7.43
N ALA A 475 -4.83 11.07 -6.27
CA ALA A 475 -4.32 12.29 -5.63
C ALA A 475 -3.13 12.05 -4.68
N MET A 476 -2.77 10.78 -4.39
CA MET A 476 -1.74 10.41 -3.42
C MET A 476 -0.66 9.48 -3.98
N TYR A 477 -0.92 8.79 -5.09
CA TYR A 477 -0.01 7.83 -5.72
C TYR A 477 0.49 8.38 -7.04
N THR A 478 1.76 8.19 -7.33
CA THR A 478 2.27 8.47 -8.67
C THR A 478 1.83 7.33 -9.60
N ASP A 479 1.18 7.65 -10.71
CA ASP A 479 0.75 6.68 -11.71
C ASP A 479 0.66 7.32 -13.10
N LEU A 480 0.79 6.49 -14.13
CA LEU A 480 0.62 6.87 -15.52
C LEU A 480 -0.71 6.37 -16.07
N SER A 481 -1.33 7.17 -16.93
CA SER A 481 -2.58 6.84 -17.62
C SER A 481 -2.50 7.26 -19.08
N LEU A 482 -2.33 6.29 -19.97
CA LEU A 482 -2.25 6.49 -21.42
C LEU A 482 -3.63 6.31 -22.05
N MET A 483 -4.09 7.29 -22.81
CA MET A 483 -5.28 7.23 -23.66
C MET A 483 -4.86 7.32 -25.12
N THR A 484 -5.23 6.32 -25.92
CA THR A 484 -4.84 6.23 -27.35
C THR A 484 -6.00 5.78 -28.22
N ALA A 485 -6.03 6.25 -29.44
CA ALA A 485 -6.91 5.76 -30.51
C ALA A 485 -6.17 4.90 -31.54
N ASP A 486 -4.96 4.44 -31.23
CA ASP A 486 -4.21 3.55 -32.12
C ASP A 486 -4.98 2.24 -32.33
N PRO A 487 -5.32 1.91 -33.61
CA PRO A 487 -6.15 0.73 -33.90
C PRO A 487 -5.48 -0.59 -33.52
N ARG A 488 -4.14 -0.63 -33.49
CA ARG A 488 -3.37 -1.82 -33.13
C ARG A 488 -3.58 -2.17 -31.65
N ILE A 489 -3.54 -1.17 -30.78
CA ILE A 489 -3.82 -1.31 -29.34
C ILE A 489 -5.30 -1.60 -29.13
N GLY A 490 -6.18 -0.92 -29.88
CA GLY A 490 -7.63 -1.11 -29.79
C GLY A 490 -8.08 -2.52 -30.15
N GLN A 491 -7.49 -3.12 -31.19
CA GLN A 491 -7.79 -4.50 -31.62
C GLN A 491 -7.36 -5.52 -30.54
N ASP A 492 -6.17 -5.38 -29.99
CA ASP A 492 -5.71 -6.23 -28.88
C ASP A 492 -6.57 -6.05 -27.62
N ALA A 493 -6.99 -4.83 -27.31
CA ALA A 493 -7.89 -4.56 -26.18
C ALA A 493 -9.28 -5.18 -26.41
N ALA A 494 -9.81 -5.17 -27.64
CA ALA A 494 -11.06 -5.82 -27.99
C ALA A 494 -10.95 -7.35 -27.83
N GLU A 495 -9.86 -7.93 -28.31
CA GLU A 495 -9.58 -9.36 -28.13
C GLU A 495 -9.38 -9.72 -26.65
N PHE A 496 -8.70 -8.85 -25.87
CA PHE A 496 -8.55 -9.01 -24.41
C PHE A 496 -9.92 -9.12 -23.73
N PHE A 497 -10.82 -8.17 -23.94
CA PHE A 497 -12.15 -8.19 -23.31
C PHE A 497 -13.03 -9.34 -23.81
N LYS A 498 -12.91 -9.75 -25.07
CA LYS A 498 -13.57 -10.94 -25.60
C LYS A 498 -13.09 -12.20 -24.85
N ASN A 499 -11.78 -12.38 -24.75
CA ASN A 499 -11.19 -13.51 -24.03
C ASN A 499 -11.60 -13.53 -22.56
N MET A 500 -11.57 -12.38 -21.86
CA MET A 500 -12.03 -12.26 -20.46
C MET A 500 -13.52 -12.61 -20.34
N SER A 501 -14.36 -12.23 -21.31
CA SER A 501 -15.81 -12.49 -21.26
C SER A 501 -16.17 -13.97 -21.39
N ILE A 502 -15.28 -14.79 -21.94
CA ILE A 502 -15.48 -16.25 -22.09
C ILE A 502 -14.54 -17.08 -21.18
N GLY A 503 -13.84 -16.44 -20.25
CA GLY A 503 -12.93 -17.11 -19.32
C GLY A 503 -11.63 -17.64 -19.98
N ASN A 504 -11.27 -17.18 -21.17
CA ASN A 504 -10.06 -17.60 -21.87
C ASN A 504 -8.84 -16.78 -21.41
N LEU A 505 -8.08 -17.31 -20.48
CA LEU A 505 -6.83 -16.67 -20.01
C LEU A 505 -5.61 -16.97 -20.91
N GLN A 506 -5.76 -17.76 -21.99
CA GLN A 506 -4.70 -18.15 -22.92
C GLN A 506 -4.72 -17.36 -24.24
N GLY A 507 -5.34 -16.17 -24.23
CA GLY A 507 -5.41 -15.31 -25.42
C GLY A 507 -4.06 -14.85 -25.93
N SER A 508 -3.93 -14.65 -27.23
CA SER A 508 -2.72 -14.12 -27.89
C SER A 508 -2.94 -12.68 -28.34
N TYR A 509 -1.94 -11.83 -28.13
CA TYR A 509 -2.00 -10.39 -28.43
C TYR A 509 -0.73 -9.98 -29.17
N GLN A 510 -0.89 -9.07 -30.12
CA GLN A 510 0.22 -8.66 -30.99
C GLN A 510 1.07 -7.54 -30.35
N TYR A 511 0.43 -6.58 -29.73
CA TYR A 511 1.03 -5.37 -29.15
C TYR A 511 0.96 -5.36 -27.64
N LEU A 512 -0.21 -5.63 -27.05
CA LEU A 512 -0.33 -5.76 -25.60
C LEU A 512 0.42 -7.00 -25.11
N ILE A 513 1.08 -6.90 -23.99
CA ILE A 513 1.65 -8.06 -23.31
C ILE A 513 0.85 -8.32 -22.02
N VAL A 514 0.34 -9.56 -21.91
CA VAL A 514 -0.69 -9.92 -20.93
C VAL A 514 -0.21 -11.09 -20.08
N SER A 515 -0.33 -10.99 -18.77
CA SER A 515 -0.15 -12.10 -17.85
C SER A 515 -1.48 -12.89 -17.74
N PRO A 516 -1.43 -14.24 -17.61
CA PRO A 516 -0.25 -15.08 -17.36
C PRO A 516 0.51 -15.55 -18.63
N VAL A 517 0.08 -15.21 -19.84
CA VAL A 517 0.55 -15.86 -21.06
C VAL A 517 1.87 -15.28 -21.59
N SER A 518 1.91 -13.97 -21.84
CA SER A 518 2.99 -13.38 -22.64
C SER A 518 3.85 -12.36 -21.89
N LEU A 519 3.40 -11.84 -20.74
CA LEU A 519 4.07 -10.73 -20.07
C LEU A 519 5.51 -11.08 -19.69
N LYS A 520 5.72 -12.19 -18.97
CA LYS A 520 7.05 -12.61 -18.53
C LYS A 520 7.96 -12.94 -19.71
N SER A 521 7.48 -13.80 -20.62
CA SER A 521 8.28 -14.26 -21.76
C SER A 521 8.69 -13.11 -22.70
N ARG A 522 7.79 -12.16 -22.97
CA ARG A 522 8.10 -11.01 -23.82
C ARG A 522 9.08 -10.04 -23.16
N ILE A 523 8.98 -9.81 -21.83
CA ILE A 523 9.96 -9.01 -21.12
C ILE A 523 11.33 -9.67 -21.15
N LEU A 524 11.42 -10.97 -20.88
CA LEU A 524 12.70 -11.71 -20.95
C LEU A 524 13.29 -11.67 -22.37
N GLN A 525 12.47 -11.83 -23.40
CA GLN A 525 12.89 -11.71 -24.81
C GLN A 525 13.48 -10.31 -25.11
N MET A 526 12.84 -9.22 -24.65
CA MET A 526 13.38 -7.87 -24.84
C MET A 526 14.69 -7.66 -24.08
N MET A 527 14.89 -8.34 -22.95
CA MET A 527 16.18 -8.34 -22.24
C MET A 527 17.24 -9.10 -23.05
N ASP A 528 16.90 -10.23 -23.70
CA ASP A 528 17.81 -10.95 -24.59
C ASP A 528 18.28 -10.09 -25.76
N GLU A 529 17.40 -9.28 -26.32
CA GLU A 529 17.77 -8.32 -27.38
C GLU A 529 18.82 -7.28 -26.88
N GLU A 530 18.72 -6.86 -25.62
CA GLU A 530 19.71 -5.96 -25.03
C GLU A 530 21.01 -6.69 -24.64
N ILE A 531 20.94 -7.96 -24.21
CA ILE A 531 22.10 -8.81 -23.93
C ILE A 531 22.99 -8.97 -25.17
N ILE A 532 22.39 -9.17 -26.34
CA ILE A 532 23.11 -9.26 -27.61
C ILE A 532 23.91 -7.99 -27.92
N LYS A 533 23.46 -6.82 -27.44
CA LYS A 533 24.18 -5.53 -27.62
C LYS A 533 25.36 -5.36 -26.67
N GLY A 534 25.49 -6.20 -25.64
CA GLY A 534 26.55 -6.12 -24.65
C GLY A 534 26.56 -4.75 -23.93
N SER A 535 27.71 -4.09 -23.89
CA SER A 535 27.89 -2.80 -23.21
C SER A 535 27.09 -1.63 -23.81
N GLU A 536 26.59 -1.76 -25.05
CA GLU A 536 25.68 -0.79 -25.67
C GLU A 536 24.21 -1.02 -25.24
N GLY A 537 23.92 -2.17 -24.64
CA GLY A 537 22.59 -2.50 -24.13
C GLY A 537 22.21 -1.64 -22.93
N ARG A 538 20.91 -1.29 -22.85
CA ARG A 538 20.38 -0.42 -21.79
C ARG A 538 19.02 -0.89 -21.31
N ILE A 539 18.89 -1.13 -20.02
CA ILE A 539 17.61 -1.51 -19.40
C ILE A 539 17.31 -0.53 -18.26
N ILE A 540 16.13 0.08 -18.26
CA ILE A 540 15.61 0.88 -17.14
C ILE A 540 14.22 0.34 -16.80
N MET A 541 14.02 -0.05 -15.54
CA MET A 541 12.72 -0.51 -15.10
C MET A 541 12.31 0.17 -13.81
N LYS A 542 11.11 0.73 -13.79
CA LYS A 542 10.46 1.24 -12.58
C LYS A 542 9.31 0.31 -12.21
N MET A 543 9.26 -0.12 -10.96
CA MET A 543 8.22 -1.01 -10.44
C MET A 543 8.17 -0.99 -8.91
N ASN A 544 7.17 -1.64 -8.32
CA ASN A 544 7.10 -1.69 -6.86
C ASN A 544 7.88 -2.84 -6.25
N SER A 545 7.99 -3.98 -6.95
CA SER A 545 8.64 -5.17 -6.38
C SER A 545 9.33 -6.03 -7.43
N VAL A 546 10.45 -6.65 -7.03
CA VAL A 546 11.23 -7.62 -7.81
C VAL A 546 11.44 -8.87 -6.96
N THR A 547 10.77 -9.98 -7.34
CA THR A 547 10.90 -11.27 -6.63
C THR A 547 10.90 -12.48 -7.57
N ASP A 548 10.61 -12.30 -8.87
CA ASP A 548 10.57 -13.38 -9.84
C ASP A 548 12.00 -13.90 -10.12
N VAL A 549 12.19 -15.20 -9.95
CA VAL A 549 13.52 -15.82 -10.05
C VAL A 549 14.06 -15.79 -11.48
N ASP A 550 13.21 -16.06 -12.48
CA ASP A 550 13.64 -16.09 -13.89
C ASP A 550 14.04 -14.68 -14.33
N PHE A 551 13.27 -13.67 -13.91
CA PHE A 551 13.62 -12.27 -14.14
C PHE A 551 14.95 -11.88 -13.46
N ILE A 552 15.15 -12.28 -12.19
CA ILE A 552 16.40 -11.99 -11.46
C ILE A 552 17.59 -12.63 -12.16
N LYS A 553 17.48 -13.87 -12.61
CA LYS A 553 18.53 -14.56 -13.39
C LYS A 553 18.83 -13.80 -14.68
N LYS A 554 17.79 -13.38 -15.41
CA LYS A 554 17.95 -12.64 -16.67
C LYS A 554 18.61 -11.27 -16.45
N VAL A 555 18.35 -10.59 -15.32
CA VAL A 555 19.05 -9.36 -14.94
C VAL A 555 20.54 -9.63 -14.69
N SER A 556 20.88 -10.75 -14.03
CA SER A 556 22.26 -11.17 -13.82
C SER A 556 22.97 -11.48 -15.16
N GLU A 557 22.32 -12.23 -16.06
CA GLU A 557 22.84 -12.51 -17.40
C GLU A 557 23.11 -11.22 -18.18
N ALA A 558 22.18 -10.25 -18.14
CA ALA A 558 22.35 -8.95 -18.77
C ALA A 558 23.55 -8.19 -18.18
N SER A 559 23.70 -8.20 -16.87
CA SER A 559 24.85 -7.57 -16.19
C SER A 559 26.17 -8.22 -16.61
N CYS A 560 26.24 -9.55 -16.65
CA CYS A 560 27.44 -10.29 -17.06
C CYS A 560 27.82 -10.03 -18.52
N ALA A 561 26.81 -9.79 -19.40
CA ALA A 561 27.04 -9.38 -20.78
C ALA A 561 27.49 -7.89 -20.94
N GLY A 562 27.57 -7.12 -19.84
CA GLY A 562 27.98 -5.72 -19.86
C GLY A 562 26.79 -4.74 -20.01
N VAL A 563 25.55 -5.18 -20.08
CA VAL A 563 24.37 -4.33 -20.17
C VAL A 563 24.20 -3.52 -18.88
N ARG A 564 24.00 -2.22 -19.03
CA ARG A 564 23.69 -1.35 -17.88
C ARG A 564 22.22 -1.46 -17.50
N VAL A 565 21.95 -1.93 -16.28
CA VAL A 565 20.59 -2.12 -15.75
C VAL A 565 20.33 -1.17 -14.57
N ASP A 566 19.35 -0.28 -14.70
CA ASP A 566 18.85 0.58 -13.61
C ASP A 566 17.44 0.14 -13.20
N LEU A 567 17.29 -0.30 -11.95
CA LEU A 567 16.03 -0.68 -11.36
C LEU A 567 15.59 0.37 -10.33
N ILE A 568 14.44 1.01 -10.56
CA ILE A 568 13.80 1.94 -9.61
C ILE A 568 12.71 1.14 -8.89
N VAL A 569 13.01 0.63 -7.69
CA VAL A 569 12.14 -0.30 -6.94
C VAL A 569 11.76 0.30 -5.59
N ARG A 570 10.50 0.64 -5.43
CA ARG A 570 10.01 1.25 -4.18
C ARG A 570 10.08 0.30 -2.99
N GLY A 571 9.62 -0.93 -3.15
CA GLY A 571 9.37 -1.89 -2.07
C GLY A 571 10.36 -3.06 -2.05
N ILE A 572 9.84 -4.26 -2.22
CA ILE A 572 10.60 -5.51 -2.17
C ILE A 572 11.54 -5.62 -3.37
N CYS A 573 12.81 -5.89 -3.10
CA CYS A 573 13.79 -6.19 -4.13
C CYS A 573 14.66 -7.35 -3.69
N CYS A 574 14.49 -8.51 -4.34
CA CYS A 574 15.23 -9.72 -3.96
C CYS A 574 16.59 -9.86 -4.66
N ILE A 575 16.88 -9.07 -5.71
CA ILE A 575 18.20 -9.03 -6.32
C ILE A 575 19.13 -8.10 -5.55
N LEU A 576 20.38 -8.50 -5.33
CA LEU A 576 21.45 -7.70 -4.74
C LEU A 576 22.30 -7.08 -5.85
N PRO A 577 22.43 -5.74 -5.93
CA PRO A 577 23.23 -5.08 -6.94
C PRO A 577 24.73 -5.08 -6.61
N GLY A 578 25.57 -4.94 -7.63
CA GLY A 578 27.02 -4.72 -7.45
C GLY A 578 27.78 -5.94 -6.93
N VAL A 579 27.21 -7.16 -7.07
CA VAL A 579 27.89 -8.40 -6.69
C VAL A 579 28.83 -8.82 -7.81
N PRO A 580 30.16 -8.98 -7.52
CA PRO A 580 31.14 -9.36 -8.52
C PRO A 580 30.80 -10.67 -9.23
N GLY A 581 30.93 -10.68 -10.55
CA GLY A 581 30.63 -11.83 -11.40
C GLY A 581 29.15 -12.11 -11.66
N PHE A 582 28.22 -11.31 -11.08
CA PHE A 582 26.77 -11.52 -11.24
C PHE A 582 26.02 -10.24 -11.57
N THR A 583 26.13 -9.20 -10.75
CA THR A 583 25.26 -8.01 -10.84
C THR A 583 26.05 -6.69 -10.80
N GLU A 584 27.29 -6.68 -11.27
CA GLU A 584 28.19 -5.52 -11.24
C GLU A 584 27.62 -4.29 -11.98
N ASN A 585 26.89 -4.54 -13.08
CA ASN A 585 26.29 -3.50 -13.90
C ASN A 585 24.84 -3.20 -13.51
N VAL A 586 24.36 -3.73 -12.39
CA VAL A 586 23.01 -3.48 -11.85
C VAL A 586 23.06 -2.40 -10.79
N ARG A 587 22.21 -1.41 -10.92
CA ARG A 587 21.95 -0.40 -9.88
C ARG A 587 20.47 -0.51 -9.45
N VAL A 588 20.23 -0.55 -8.15
CA VAL A 588 18.88 -0.52 -7.56
C VAL A 588 18.72 0.76 -6.76
N MET A 589 17.68 1.51 -7.06
CA MET A 589 17.32 2.76 -6.39
C MET A 589 15.88 2.70 -5.88
N SER A 590 15.63 3.31 -4.73
CA SER A 590 14.29 3.43 -4.12
C SER A 590 14.03 4.88 -3.75
N VAL A 591 12.82 5.36 -4.04
CA VAL A 591 12.30 6.64 -3.58
C VAL A 591 11.09 6.39 -2.68
N VAL A 592 11.12 6.99 -1.49
CA VAL A 592 9.98 7.12 -0.58
C VAL A 592 9.86 8.60 -0.26
N GLY A 593 8.68 9.17 -0.41
CA GLY A 593 8.47 10.60 -0.24
C GLY A 593 7.00 10.94 -0.02
N ARG A 594 6.62 12.17 -0.33
CA ARG A 594 5.27 12.72 -0.15
C ARG A 594 4.20 11.86 -0.82
N TYR A 595 4.46 11.41 -2.04
CA TYR A 595 3.56 10.57 -2.83
C TYR A 595 4.10 9.14 -2.88
N LEU A 596 3.20 8.17 -2.94
CA LEU A 596 3.56 6.77 -3.07
C LEU A 596 3.97 6.47 -4.51
N GLU A 597 5.25 6.11 -4.70
CA GLU A 597 5.79 5.71 -5.99
C GLU A 597 5.17 4.40 -6.49
N HIS A 598 4.37 4.44 -7.57
CA HIS A 598 3.56 3.31 -7.98
C HIS A 598 3.61 2.95 -9.46
N PRO A 599 4.07 3.81 -10.41
CA PRO A 599 4.04 3.45 -11.82
C PRO A 599 4.97 2.28 -12.15
N ARG A 600 4.61 1.51 -13.18
CA ARG A 600 5.47 0.49 -13.77
C ARG A 600 5.80 0.91 -15.18
N ILE A 601 7.09 1.03 -15.43
CA ILE A 601 7.67 1.41 -16.71
C ILE A 601 8.78 0.42 -17.03
N PHE A 602 8.75 -0.15 -18.23
CA PHE A 602 9.78 -1.05 -18.74
C PHE A 602 10.38 -0.43 -20.00
N SER A 603 11.65 -0.10 -19.95
CA SER A 603 12.38 0.54 -21.05
C SER A 603 13.60 -0.27 -21.44
N PHE A 604 13.69 -0.61 -22.71
CA PHE A 604 14.77 -1.42 -23.31
C PHE A 604 15.39 -0.64 -24.47
N GLY A 605 16.71 -0.54 -24.49
CA GLY A 605 17.47 0.19 -25.48
C GLY A 605 17.43 1.71 -25.31
N THR A 606 17.94 2.39 -26.34
CA THR A 606 18.02 3.85 -26.42
C THR A 606 17.68 4.35 -27.82
N GLY A 607 17.41 5.65 -27.97
CA GLY A 607 17.18 6.27 -29.26
C GLY A 607 15.91 5.80 -29.99
N LYS A 608 16.02 5.60 -31.32
CA LYS A 608 14.85 5.25 -32.16
C LYS A 608 14.37 3.82 -31.93
N GLU A 609 15.27 2.90 -31.63
CA GLU A 609 14.99 1.47 -31.39
C GLU A 609 14.50 1.17 -29.98
N GLN A 610 14.43 2.19 -29.13
CA GLN A 610 13.97 2.05 -27.75
C GLN A 610 12.53 1.56 -27.70
N LYS A 611 12.30 0.52 -26.92
CA LYS A 611 10.97 -0.01 -26.59
C LYS A 611 10.60 0.41 -25.17
N ILE A 612 9.46 1.10 -25.02
CA ILE A 612 8.92 1.50 -23.71
C ILE A 612 7.53 0.89 -23.57
N TYR A 613 7.28 0.29 -22.40
CA TYR A 613 5.98 -0.22 -21.98
C TYR A 613 5.58 0.39 -20.65
N ILE A 614 4.30 0.66 -20.47
CA ILE A 614 3.69 0.97 -19.17
C ILE A 614 2.67 -0.10 -18.82
N GLY A 615 2.52 -0.44 -17.54
CA GLY A 615 1.61 -1.53 -17.18
C GLY A 615 1.27 -1.64 -15.71
N SER A 616 0.57 -2.71 -15.38
CA SER A 616 0.06 -2.96 -14.04
C SER A 616 0.91 -3.95 -13.23
N ALA A 617 1.83 -4.68 -13.88
CA ALA A 617 2.59 -5.77 -13.29
C ALA A 617 3.91 -5.33 -12.64
N ASP A 618 4.21 -5.89 -11.48
CA ASP A 618 5.55 -5.96 -10.93
C ASP A 618 6.24 -7.27 -11.37
N MET A 619 7.56 -7.34 -11.34
CA MET A 619 8.31 -8.58 -11.63
C MET A 619 8.29 -9.51 -10.41
N MET A 620 7.11 -10.07 -10.18
CA MET A 620 6.81 -11.05 -9.12
C MET A 620 6.12 -12.26 -9.74
N THR A 621 6.49 -13.47 -9.35
CA THR A 621 5.92 -14.72 -9.87
C THR A 621 4.38 -14.73 -9.81
N ARG A 622 3.79 -14.25 -8.71
CA ARG A 622 2.32 -14.16 -8.62
C ARG A 622 1.70 -13.19 -9.65
N ASN A 623 2.42 -12.11 -10.05
CA ASN A 623 1.91 -11.16 -11.04
C ASN A 623 2.04 -11.72 -12.45
N THR A 624 3.12 -12.46 -12.70
CA THR A 624 3.42 -13.02 -14.03
C THR A 624 2.70 -14.34 -14.29
N GLU A 625 2.19 -15.05 -13.26
CA GLU A 625 1.65 -16.41 -13.39
C GLU A 625 0.26 -16.61 -12.78
N LYS A 626 -0.16 -15.79 -11.80
CA LYS A 626 -1.42 -15.96 -11.03
C LYS A 626 -2.31 -14.71 -11.05
N ARG A 627 -2.03 -13.77 -11.95
CA ARG A 627 -2.83 -12.56 -12.14
C ARG A 627 -3.07 -12.27 -13.60
N VAL A 628 -4.17 -11.57 -13.87
CA VAL A 628 -4.39 -10.92 -15.16
C VAL A 628 -3.82 -9.50 -15.06
N GLU A 629 -2.70 -9.29 -15.72
CA GLU A 629 -1.98 -8.01 -15.81
C GLU A 629 -1.83 -7.61 -17.27
N VAL A 630 -1.73 -6.31 -17.55
CA VAL A 630 -1.54 -5.79 -18.91
C VAL A 630 -0.38 -4.80 -18.89
N ALA A 631 0.47 -4.87 -19.93
CA ALA A 631 1.39 -3.80 -20.26
C ALA A 631 1.21 -3.41 -21.73
N CYS A 632 1.22 -2.11 -21.98
CA CYS A 632 0.95 -1.47 -23.26
C CYS A 632 2.24 -0.83 -23.79
N PRO A 633 2.63 -1.06 -25.06
CA PRO A 633 3.73 -0.35 -25.68
C PRO A 633 3.37 1.12 -25.88
N VAL A 634 4.32 2.00 -25.65
CA VAL A 634 4.22 3.43 -25.93
C VAL A 634 4.67 3.67 -27.38
N LEU A 635 3.72 3.77 -28.30
CA LEU A 635 4.00 3.88 -29.73
C LEU A 635 4.23 5.33 -30.16
N ASP A 636 3.59 6.30 -29.51
CA ASP A 636 3.75 7.72 -29.79
C ASP A 636 5.12 8.24 -29.40
N GLY A 637 5.79 8.93 -30.33
CA GLY A 637 7.15 9.43 -30.15
C GLY A 637 7.26 10.59 -29.15
N GLN A 638 6.21 11.39 -28.99
CA GLN A 638 6.18 12.50 -28.04
C GLN A 638 6.03 11.96 -26.63
N ILE A 639 5.12 11.01 -26.41
CA ILE A 639 4.95 10.35 -25.13
C ILE A 639 6.20 9.57 -24.73
N ARG A 640 6.89 8.91 -25.67
CA ARG A 640 8.20 8.28 -25.36
C ARG A 640 9.24 9.29 -24.86
N ARG A 641 9.30 10.49 -25.46
CA ARG A 641 10.20 11.57 -24.97
C ARG A 641 9.81 12.00 -23.54
N GLN A 642 8.51 12.19 -23.29
CA GLN A 642 8.02 12.56 -21.96
C GLN A 642 8.41 11.51 -20.91
N ILE A 643 8.17 10.23 -21.14
CA ILE A 643 8.55 9.15 -20.21
C ILE A 643 10.07 9.09 -20.00
N ASN A 644 10.88 9.33 -21.04
CA ASN A 644 12.33 9.39 -20.91
C ASN A 644 12.79 10.57 -20.06
N HIS A 645 12.13 11.72 -20.18
CA HIS A 645 12.35 12.87 -19.33
C HIS A 645 12.02 12.54 -17.87
N ASP A 646 10.85 11.95 -17.62
CA ASP A 646 10.41 11.54 -16.29
C ASP A 646 11.41 10.54 -15.64
N LEU A 647 11.85 9.52 -16.39
CA LEU A 647 12.84 8.55 -15.94
C LEU A 647 14.20 9.20 -15.62
N LYS A 648 14.62 10.18 -16.41
CA LYS A 648 15.87 10.93 -16.17
C LYS A 648 15.79 11.72 -14.86
N ILE A 649 14.67 12.39 -14.58
CA ILE A 649 14.44 13.10 -13.32
C ILE A 649 14.47 12.12 -12.15
N MET A 650 13.72 11.01 -12.24
CA MET A 650 13.71 9.98 -11.19
C MET A 650 15.10 9.41 -10.91
N LEU A 651 15.86 9.08 -11.96
CA LEU A 651 17.23 8.57 -11.85
C LEU A 651 18.22 9.63 -11.33
N SER A 652 17.87 10.90 -11.36
CA SER A 652 18.71 12.01 -10.87
C SER A 652 18.42 12.39 -9.42
N ASP A 653 17.34 11.88 -8.82
CA ASP A 653 16.97 12.18 -7.45
C ASP A 653 18.12 11.86 -6.48
N ASN A 654 18.49 12.87 -5.67
CA ASN A 654 19.54 12.78 -4.64
C ASN A 654 19.07 13.38 -3.30
N VAL A 655 17.80 13.71 -3.18
CA VAL A 655 17.19 14.23 -1.95
C VAL A 655 16.43 13.12 -1.22
N LYS A 656 15.59 12.37 -1.93
CA LYS A 656 14.77 11.27 -1.37
C LYS A 656 15.29 9.90 -1.77
N ALA A 657 16.07 9.78 -2.83
CA ALA A 657 16.56 8.50 -3.30
C ALA A 657 17.54 7.82 -2.33
N ARG A 658 17.39 6.50 -2.25
CA ARG A 658 18.32 5.61 -1.55
C ARG A 658 18.82 4.54 -2.51
N ILE A 659 20.11 4.27 -2.47
CA ILE A 659 20.78 3.28 -3.32
C ILE A 659 20.98 2.01 -2.50
N MET A 660 20.51 0.89 -3.04
CA MET A 660 20.71 -0.43 -2.43
C MET A 660 22.18 -0.83 -2.54
N GLN A 661 22.71 -1.35 -1.45
CA GLN A 661 24.07 -1.89 -1.36
C GLN A 661 24.09 -3.40 -1.65
N LYS A 662 25.26 -3.96 -1.87
CA LYS A 662 25.45 -5.40 -2.15
C LYS A 662 24.99 -6.35 -1.02
N ASP A 663 24.83 -5.84 0.19
CA ASP A 663 24.28 -6.58 1.35
C ASP A 663 22.75 -6.38 1.50
N GLY A 664 22.13 -5.68 0.56
CA GLY A 664 20.70 -5.36 0.56
C GLY A 664 20.28 -4.20 1.48
N THR A 665 21.22 -3.57 2.20
CA THR A 665 20.93 -2.32 2.93
C THR A 665 20.76 -1.15 1.96
N TYR A 666 20.18 -0.05 2.44
CA TYR A 666 19.96 1.14 1.63
C TYR A 666 20.68 2.34 2.24
N MET A 667 21.40 3.07 1.41
CA MET A 667 22.05 4.31 1.80
C MET A 667 21.45 5.50 1.07
N LYS A 668 21.22 6.61 1.78
CA LYS A 668 20.77 7.86 1.16
C LYS A 668 21.76 8.25 0.08
N ARG A 669 21.27 8.56 -1.12
CA ARG A 669 22.11 9.05 -2.20
C ARG A 669 22.58 10.44 -1.85
N THR A 670 23.88 10.58 -1.74
CA THR A 670 24.56 11.87 -1.49
C THR A 670 25.39 12.24 -2.71
N GLY A 671 25.60 13.54 -2.94
CA GLY A 671 26.38 14.03 -4.06
C GLY A 671 25.53 14.50 -5.25
N GLY A 672 26.17 15.17 -6.19
CA GLY A 672 25.55 15.88 -7.31
C GLY A 672 25.71 17.39 -7.14
N ILE A 673 25.80 18.12 -8.27
CA ILE A 673 26.01 19.58 -8.30
C ILE A 673 24.76 20.31 -7.76
N LYS A 674 23.58 19.66 -7.83
CA LYS A 674 22.28 20.23 -7.49
C LYS A 674 21.44 19.22 -6.71
N ALA A 675 20.64 19.71 -5.76
CA ALA A 675 19.63 18.92 -5.08
C ALA A 675 18.44 18.70 -6.03
N VAL A 676 18.09 17.44 -6.27
CA VAL A 676 16.95 17.02 -7.09
C VAL A 676 16.05 16.14 -6.23
N ASP A 677 14.86 16.66 -5.88
CA ASP A 677 13.73 15.90 -5.37
C ASP A 677 12.77 15.67 -6.53
N SER A 678 12.70 14.45 -7.02
CA SER A 678 11.93 14.13 -8.23
C SER A 678 10.45 14.51 -8.12
N GLN A 679 9.83 14.29 -6.95
CA GLN A 679 8.42 14.61 -6.73
C GLN A 679 8.20 16.14 -6.70
N ALA A 680 9.11 16.90 -6.10
CA ALA A 680 9.05 18.35 -6.11
C ALA A 680 9.22 18.94 -7.53
N VAL A 681 10.13 18.37 -8.32
CA VAL A 681 10.32 18.76 -9.73
C VAL A 681 9.05 18.52 -10.54
N PHE A 682 8.41 17.34 -10.43
CA PHE A 682 7.18 17.04 -11.15
C PHE A 682 6.01 17.94 -10.72
N MET A 683 5.92 18.30 -9.43
CA MET A 683 4.91 19.26 -8.95
C MET A 683 5.10 20.62 -9.62
N GLU A 684 6.33 21.11 -9.70
CA GLU A 684 6.66 22.39 -10.29
C GLU A 684 6.46 22.41 -11.81
N GLU A 685 6.89 21.37 -12.53
CA GLU A 685 6.62 21.21 -13.96
C GLU A 685 5.12 21.20 -14.27
N ALA A 686 4.32 20.52 -13.45
CA ALA A 686 2.86 20.48 -13.63
C ALA A 686 2.22 21.87 -13.41
N GLN A 687 2.73 22.67 -12.47
CA GLN A 687 2.22 24.02 -12.19
C GLN A 687 2.59 25.03 -13.29
N HIS A 688 3.75 24.90 -13.91
CA HIS A 688 4.26 25.85 -14.90
C HIS A 688 4.01 25.46 -16.36
N GLY A 689 3.58 24.22 -16.61
CA GLY A 689 3.34 23.71 -17.98
C GLY A 689 4.62 23.37 -18.78
N ASP A 690 5.77 23.33 -18.13
CA ASP A 690 7.11 23.28 -18.78
C ASP A 690 7.58 21.88 -19.23
N ARG A 691 6.69 20.89 -19.35
CA ARG A 691 7.08 19.54 -19.83
C ARG A 691 7.58 19.48 -21.28
N GLU A 692 7.39 20.52 -22.08
CA GLU A 692 7.72 20.53 -23.53
C GLU A 692 9.01 21.25 -23.91
N GLU A 693 9.67 22.06 -23.08
CA GLU A 693 10.76 22.93 -23.53
C GLU A 693 12.19 22.41 -23.42
N ASP A 694 12.45 21.21 -22.94
CA ASP A 694 13.83 20.70 -22.75
C ASP A 694 14.54 20.27 -24.06
N GLN A 695 14.04 20.65 -25.24
CA GLN A 695 14.82 20.53 -26.48
C GLN A 695 15.95 21.57 -26.62
N ARG A 696 16.07 22.56 -25.73
CA ARG A 696 17.07 23.64 -25.86
C ARG A 696 17.94 23.88 -24.63
N GLY A 697 17.95 23.03 -23.62
CA GLY A 697 18.89 23.16 -22.49
C GLY A 697 18.74 24.42 -21.62
N ARG A 698 17.67 25.19 -21.75
CA ARG A 698 17.45 26.46 -21.03
C ARG A 698 16.53 26.35 -19.82
N GLY A 699 15.56 25.44 -19.82
CA GLY A 699 14.56 25.31 -18.74
C GLY A 699 15.18 24.89 -17.42
N LEU A 700 16.04 23.87 -17.41
CA LEU A 700 16.74 23.42 -16.20
C LEU A 700 17.64 24.50 -15.57
N LEU A 701 18.20 25.40 -16.37
CA LEU A 701 19.07 26.47 -15.86
C LEU A 701 18.29 27.62 -15.21
N ALA A 702 17.11 27.95 -15.74
CA ALA A 702 16.20 28.97 -15.21
C ALA A 702 15.55 28.52 -13.89
N PHE A 703 15.12 27.28 -13.80
CA PHE A 703 14.57 26.63 -12.61
C PHE A 703 15.53 26.71 -11.42
N PHE A 704 16.77 26.39 -11.63
CA PHE A 704 17.77 26.39 -10.58
C PHE A 704 18.24 27.79 -10.14
N LEU A 705 18.00 28.81 -10.93
CA LEU A 705 18.25 30.21 -10.55
C LEU A 705 17.14 30.75 -9.62
N SER A 706 15.90 30.32 -9.81
CA SER A 706 14.76 30.74 -8.97
C SER A 706 14.82 30.19 -7.53
N LEU A 707 15.35 28.99 -7.32
CA LEU A 707 15.57 28.42 -5.99
C LEU A 707 16.65 29.15 -5.17
N ARG A 708 17.57 29.89 -5.84
CA ARG A 708 18.59 30.67 -5.16
C ARG A 708 18.03 31.96 -4.53
N HIS A 709 16.90 32.47 -5.01
CA HIS A 709 16.27 33.71 -4.51
C HIS A 709 15.32 33.51 -3.33
N ARG A 710 14.92 32.26 -3.01
CA ARG A 710 14.06 31.94 -1.86
C ARG A 710 14.82 31.59 -0.57
N LYS A 711 16.16 31.62 -0.58
CA LYS A 711 17.01 31.41 0.60
C LYS A 711 17.75 32.68 1.09
N LYS A 712 17.24 33.86 0.74
CA LYS A 712 17.62 35.13 1.41
C LYS A 712 16.47 35.69 2.23
#